data_02336c273c272dcf5a35b7384c23345d
#
_entry.id   02336c273c272dcf5a35b7384c23345d
#
_cell.length_a   1.000
_cell.length_b   1.000
_cell.length_c   1.000
_cell.angle_alpha   90.00
_cell.angle_beta   90.00
_cell.angle_gamma   90.00
#
_symmetry.space_group_name_H-M   'P 1'
#
loop_
_entity.id
_entity.type
_entity.pdbx_description
1 polymer ?
#
loop_
_entity_poly.entity_id
_entity_poly.type
_entity_poly.pdbx_seq_one_letter_code
_entity_poly.pdbx_strand_id
1 'polypeptide(L)'
;MKYKVSIIIPVYNVELYLEKCLFSLFAQSLGFENLEIILVDDCSTDRSKQIISAYDNVYENIKGVFLNKNSGVAGKPRNVGMEYATSDYLIFLDPDDVLKEDACEILFNKIEDENADIVTGVHSIIDNDDEVIFPGLLINSFTNPLDTWKDRQRDFDNVFRDEMKFSSIKDMEYFLGNFGLSSKIFRRKFIEKHTIKFPEYIPGEDSVFLFNSLINARGIVFLNKIIYVYNNSRNDENNNSLSFQKDLKRNLGRLDAYLIMLNISKEKDMLYPFVQYLLKSKLVYFTNNFLVGNDLSYDEMLEILKKAQPLFSESYDFDVNVTNFKLLFDLLNIKKYDEAIKYISSIKKSDNSINNISKVNKRLKQKNIKVALIMDAFTYNSYKDEFIPIILEPHNWLESFEKNQPDIFFCESAYHGFFKDEMVDGIAVESKHDGPWFKKIGVNYNTKKEFRNELFKILDYCNKHNIPTVFWNKEDPTSFNNQDYNFIDTALRFDYIFTTSEECISKYNSRGHYNVYPLMFASNLKLFNPIHNETRKDDLIVFAGSWYKQFEERCNVMVDFFDKILESNFDLKIYDRAYGKNWSNRIFPRKYTNYIYPAVPFNKMSEVYKESKFGLNINTVVDSYTMFARRIFELMSSNTFVISNFSKGIYDIFKNNVIYLDKLDKLDFNNL
;
A
#
# COMPACT_ATOMS: atom_id res chain seq x y z
N MET A 1 2.88 30.43 -37.77
CA MET A 1 3.90 30.67 -36.72
C MET A 1 5.23 30.15 -37.22
N LYS A 2 6.35 30.71 -36.74
CA LYS A 2 7.67 30.28 -37.18
C LYS A 2 8.03 28.88 -36.63
N TYR A 3 7.60 28.57 -35.39
CA TYR A 3 7.93 27.32 -34.70
C TYR A 3 6.66 26.50 -34.33
N LYS A 4 6.79 25.19 -34.30
CA LYS A 4 5.70 24.27 -33.89
C LYS A 4 5.57 24.16 -32.38
N VAL A 5 6.70 24.10 -31.66
CA VAL A 5 6.72 23.88 -30.18
C VAL A 5 7.76 24.83 -29.57
N SER A 6 7.40 25.47 -28.45
CA SER A 6 8.35 26.18 -27.58
C SER A 6 8.73 25.29 -26.41
N ILE A 7 10.04 25.04 -26.24
CA ILE A 7 10.61 24.25 -25.15
C ILE A 7 11.26 25.20 -24.16
N ILE A 8 10.76 25.18 -22.92
CA ILE A 8 11.20 26.08 -21.85
C ILE A 8 12.09 25.31 -20.88
N ILE A 9 13.32 25.80 -20.70
CA ILE A 9 14.36 25.15 -19.89
C ILE A 9 14.82 26.12 -18.79
N PRO A 10 14.47 25.90 -17.52
CA PRO A 10 14.98 26.68 -16.39
C PRO A 10 16.41 26.24 -16.07
N VAL A 11 17.39 27.15 -16.08
CA VAL A 11 18.80 26.82 -15.90
C VAL A 11 19.35 27.43 -14.62
N TYR A 12 19.95 26.60 -13.75
CA TYR A 12 20.72 27.08 -12.60
C TYR A 12 21.80 26.07 -12.20
N ASN A 13 23.08 26.46 -12.41
CA ASN A 13 24.27 25.68 -12.06
C ASN A 13 24.23 24.21 -12.55
N VAL A 14 24.14 24.06 -13.90
CA VAL A 14 23.99 22.75 -14.57
C VAL A 14 24.98 22.60 -15.76
N GLU A 15 26.15 23.23 -15.67
CA GLU A 15 27.15 23.21 -16.75
C GLU A 15 27.53 21.81 -17.24
N LEU A 16 27.43 20.78 -16.36
CA LEU A 16 27.79 19.38 -16.69
C LEU A 16 26.73 18.67 -17.51
N TYR A 17 25.49 19.16 -17.50
CA TYR A 17 24.31 18.43 -18.04
C TYR A 17 23.67 19.16 -19.22
N LEU A 18 23.79 20.50 -19.25
CA LEU A 18 23.05 21.37 -20.18
C LEU A 18 23.29 21.01 -21.64
N GLU A 19 24.53 20.70 -22.04
CA GLU A 19 24.83 20.34 -23.44
C GLU A 19 24.19 19.01 -23.82
N LYS A 20 24.14 18.01 -22.93
CA LYS A 20 23.46 16.73 -23.18
C LYS A 20 21.95 16.94 -23.38
N CYS A 21 21.35 17.80 -22.56
CA CYS A 21 19.95 18.21 -22.71
C CYS A 21 19.72 18.83 -24.11
N LEU A 22 20.54 19.81 -24.52
CA LEU A 22 20.45 20.47 -25.84
C LEU A 22 20.66 19.49 -27.00
N PHE A 23 21.59 18.55 -26.92
CA PHE A 23 21.80 17.52 -27.94
C PHE A 23 20.57 16.65 -28.16
N SER A 24 19.78 16.37 -27.12
CA SER A 24 18.52 15.64 -27.28
C SER A 24 17.48 16.42 -28.11
N LEU A 25 17.57 17.75 -28.13
CA LEU A 25 16.69 18.61 -28.92
C LEU A 25 17.13 18.72 -30.35
N PHE A 26 18.45 18.70 -30.62
CA PHE A 26 18.96 18.65 -31.99
C PHE A 26 18.59 17.37 -32.74
N ALA A 27 18.42 16.26 -32.00
CA ALA A 27 18.07 14.96 -32.54
C ALA A 27 16.54 14.73 -32.72
N GLN A 28 15.70 15.72 -32.44
CA GLN A 28 14.25 15.54 -32.54
C GLN A 28 13.77 15.31 -33.98
N SER A 29 12.97 14.24 -34.16
CA SER A 29 12.38 13.87 -35.47
C SER A 29 11.40 14.91 -36.02
N LEU A 30 10.82 15.75 -35.16
CA LEU A 30 9.98 16.88 -35.56
C LEU A 30 10.75 17.91 -36.40
N GLY A 31 12.10 17.87 -36.35
CA GLY A 31 13.03 18.82 -36.94
C GLY A 31 13.41 19.95 -35.99
N PHE A 32 14.72 20.12 -35.76
CA PHE A 32 15.26 21.14 -34.84
C PHE A 32 14.80 22.57 -35.21
N GLU A 33 14.67 22.86 -36.48
CA GLU A 33 14.19 24.15 -37.01
C GLU A 33 12.72 24.45 -36.68
N ASN A 34 11.96 23.43 -36.31
CA ASN A 34 10.56 23.57 -35.88
C ASN A 34 10.42 23.83 -34.38
N LEU A 35 11.50 23.75 -33.61
CA LEU A 35 11.54 23.96 -32.16
C LEU A 35 12.00 25.37 -31.83
N GLU A 36 11.35 26.05 -30.92
CA GLU A 36 11.82 27.25 -30.24
C GLU A 36 12.33 26.86 -28.85
N ILE A 37 13.61 27.06 -28.58
CA ILE A 37 14.24 26.65 -27.30
C ILE A 37 14.53 27.91 -26.49
N ILE A 38 13.93 28.01 -25.31
CA ILE A 38 14.05 29.17 -24.42
C ILE A 38 14.76 28.73 -23.15
N LEU A 39 16.03 29.15 -23.03
CA LEU A 39 16.89 28.87 -21.90
C LEU A 39 16.85 30.05 -20.93
N VAL A 40 16.30 29.85 -19.72
CA VAL A 40 16.19 30.93 -18.73
C VAL A 40 17.16 30.67 -17.59
N ASP A 41 18.27 31.44 -17.59
CA ASP A 41 19.27 31.35 -16.52
C ASP A 41 18.83 32.08 -15.26
N ASP A 42 18.69 31.34 -14.18
CA ASP A 42 18.29 31.85 -12.85
C ASP A 42 19.50 32.36 -12.05
N CYS A 43 20.35 33.18 -12.68
CA CYS A 43 21.54 33.76 -12.11
C CYS A 43 22.59 32.69 -11.70
N SER A 44 22.96 31.81 -12.64
CA SER A 44 23.99 30.77 -12.44
C SER A 44 25.35 31.37 -12.13
N THR A 45 26.11 30.66 -11.29
CA THR A 45 27.46 31.02 -10.86
C THR A 45 28.54 30.12 -11.49
N ASP A 46 28.15 29.07 -12.21
CA ASP A 46 29.01 28.19 -13.01
C ASP A 46 29.07 28.64 -14.49
N ARG A 47 29.53 27.78 -15.39
CA ARG A 47 29.63 28.06 -16.82
C ARG A 47 28.30 27.94 -17.59
N SER A 48 27.18 27.66 -16.94
CA SER A 48 25.88 27.54 -17.60
C SER A 48 25.53 28.77 -18.45
N LYS A 49 25.78 29.98 -17.91
CA LYS A 49 25.52 31.23 -18.59
C LYS A 49 26.35 31.37 -19.89
N GLN A 50 27.64 30.95 -19.90
CA GLN A 50 28.51 30.97 -21.07
C GLN A 50 28.01 29.97 -22.13
N ILE A 51 27.57 28.79 -21.71
CA ILE A 51 27.00 27.78 -22.61
C ILE A 51 25.75 28.36 -23.29
N ILE A 52 24.78 28.89 -22.51
CA ILE A 52 23.59 29.52 -23.07
C ILE A 52 23.94 30.60 -24.11
N SER A 53 24.85 31.52 -23.76
CA SER A 53 25.26 32.60 -24.67
C SER A 53 25.89 32.08 -25.96
N ALA A 54 26.66 31.01 -25.91
CA ALA A 54 27.27 30.39 -27.07
C ALA A 54 26.21 29.83 -28.04
N TYR A 55 25.20 29.14 -27.53
CA TYR A 55 24.13 28.56 -28.34
C TYR A 55 23.15 29.64 -28.86
N ASP A 56 22.77 30.64 -28.06
CA ASP A 56 21.92 31.78 -28.46
C ASP A 56 22.55 32.57 -29.62
N ASN A 57 23.89 32.75 -29.63
CA ASN A 57 24.61 33.45 -30.71
C ASN A 57 24.67 32.67 -32.03
N VAL A 58 24.52 31.33 -31.98
CA VAL A 58 24.71 30.49 -33.19
C VAL A 58 23.37 30.09 -33.81
N TYR A 59 22.33 29.87 -32.99
CA TYR A 59 21.08 29.31 -33.46
C TYR A 59 19.93 30.30 -33.28
N GLU A 60 19.25 30.68 -34.36
CA GLU A 60 18.11 31.63 -34.34
C GLU A 60 16.89 31.15 -33.55
N ASN A 61 16.77 29.84 -33.38
CA ASN A 61 15.68 29.19 -32.67
C ASN A 61 16.00 28.90 -31.20
N ILE A 62 17.19 29.27 -30.74
CA ILE A 62 17.58 29.24 -29.32
C ILE A 62 17.62 30.66 -28.77
N LYS A 63 16.96 30.87 -27.64
CA LYS A 63 16.86 32.14 -26.93
C LYS A 63 17.40 32.04 -25.53
N GLY A 64 18.47 32.73 -25.20
CA GLY A 64 18.97 32.90 -23.83
C GLY A 64 18.30 34.09 -23.13
N VAL A 65 17.77 33.85 -21.93
CA VAL A 65 17.22 34.87 -21.05
C VAL A 65 17.92 34.79 -19.70
N PHE A 66 18.42 35.93 -19.20
CA PHE A 66 19.25 35.94 -17.99
C PHE A 66 18.58 36.74 -16.86
N LEU A 67 18.29 36.11 -15.76
CA LEU A 67 17.72 36.76 -14.56
C LEU A 67 18.83 37.44 -13.74
N ASN A 68 18.51 38.56 -13.12
CA ASN A 68 19.44 39.32 -12.30
C ASN A 68 19.62 38.79 -10.87
N LYS A 69 18.75 37.88 -10.45
CA LYS A 69 18.75 37.32 -9.12
C LYS A 69 18.15 35.92 -9.14
N ASN A 70 18.81 35.00 -8.43
CA ASN A 70 18.30 33.66 -8.23
C ASN A 70 16.97 33.66 -7.48
N SER A 71 15.97 32.93 -8.01
CA SER A 71 14.63 32.79 -7.43
C SER A 71 14.51 31.66 -6.40
N GLY A 72 15.48 30.73 -6.41
CA GLY A 72 15.55 29.59 -5.50
C GLY A 72 14.70 28.37 -5.92
N VAL A 73 13.83 28.52 -6.93
CA VAL A 73 13.00 27.46 -7.52
C VAL A 73 12.80 27.71 -9.02
N ALA A 74 12.42 26.70 -9.77
CA ALA A 74 12.28 26.79 -11.22
C ALA A 74 11.01 27.54 -11.70
N GLY A 75 10.11 27.92 -10.78
CA GLY A 75 8.83 28.55 -11.13
C GLY A 75 8.97 29.87 -11.85
N LYS A 76 9.80 30.78 -11.34
CA LYS A 76 10.04 32.07 -11.98
C LYS A 76 10.71 31.95 -13.35
N PRO A 77 11.81 31.20 -13.52
CA PRO A 77 12.39 30.96 -14.84
C PRO A 77 11.39 30.39 -15.86
N ARG A 78 10.54 29.43 -15.44
CA ARG A 78 9.51 28.85 -16.32
C ARG A 78 8.44 29.88 -16.70
N ASN A 79 7.98 30.74 -15.77
CA ASN A 79 7.05 31.83 -16.09
C ASN A 79 7.66 32.81 -17.12
N VAL A 80 8.91 33.21 -16.89
CA VAL A 80 9.61 34.09 -17.84
C VAL A 80 9.77 33.41 -19.21
N GLY A 81 10.11 32.13 -19.24
CA GLY A 81 10.16 31.36 -20.48
C GLY A 81 8.83 31.33 -21.22
N MET A 82 7.70 31.19 -20.52
CA MET A 82 6.37 31.28 -21.13
C MET A 82 6.07 32.65 -21.76
N GLU A 83 6.57 33.74 -21.18
CA GLU A 83 6.41 35.10 -21.74
C GLU A 83 7.17 35.30 -23.06
N TYR A 84 8.30 34.59 -23.26
CA TYR A 84 9.07 34.60 -24.47
C TYR A 84 8.58 33.62 -25.55
N ALA A 85 7.79 32.62 -25.18
CA ALA A 85 7.30 31.59 -26.08
C ALA A 85 6.38 32.15 -27.18
N THR A 86 6.64 31.78 -28.42
CA THR A 86 5.85 32.25 -29.58
C THR A 86 5.00 31.16 -30.24
N SER A 87 5.29 29.87 -29.96
CA SER A 87 4.52 28.76 -30.49
C SER A 87 3.14 28.61 -29.77
N ASP A 88 2.20 27.93 -30.40
CA ASP A 88 0.90 27.58 -29.78
C ASP A 88 1.02 26.45 -28.75
N TYR A 89 2.18 25.78 -28.64
CA TYR A 89 2.41 24.63 -27.76
C TYR A 89 3.69 24.81 -26.95
N LEU A 90 3.58 24.38 -25.67
CA LEU A 90 4.65 24.50 -24.67
C LEU A 90 5.06 23.12 -24.17
N ILE A 91 6.37 22.87 -24.07
CA ILE A 91 6.99 21.75 -23.35
C ILE A 91 7.93 22.33 -22.30
N PHE A 92 7.93 21.76 -21.09
CA PHE A 92 8.91 22.10 -20.05
C PHE A 92 9.90 20.94 -19.92
N LEU A 93 11.19 21.27 -19.98
CA LEU A 93 12.29 20.31 -19.91
C LEU A 93 13.29 20.76 -18.85
N ASP A 94 13.61 19.87 -17.92
CA ASP A 94 14.64 20.15 -16.93
C ASP A 94 16.02 20.01 -17.55
N PRO A 95 16.98 20.87 -17.20
CA PRO A 95 18.26 21.00 -17.92
C PRO A 95 19.23 19.82 -17.69
N ASP A 96 18.94 18.94 -16.78
CA ASP A 96 19.68 17.71 -16.45
C ASP A 96 19.06 16.45 -17.07
N ASP A 97 17.91 16.59 -17.74
CA ASP A 97 17.16 15.51 -18.36
C ASP A 97 17.21 15.58 -19.90
N VAL A 98 16.66 14.57 -20.58
CA VAL A 98 16.64 14.51 -22.04
C VAL A 98 15.27 14.05 -22.56
N LEU A 99 14.91 14.47 -23.77
CA LEU A 99 13.78 13.95 -24.52
C LEU A 99 14.20 12.76 -25.41
N LYS A 100 13.30 11.79 -25.61
CA LYS A 100 13.47 10.78 -26.67
C LYS A 100 13.40 11.43 -28.04
N GLU A 101 14.07 10.83 -29.02
CA GLU A 101 14.24 11.39 -30.37
C GLU A 101 12.92 11.74 -31.10
N ASP A 102 11.86 10.97 -30.85
CA ASP A 102 10.54 11.15 -31.44
C ASP A 102 9.52 11.89 -30.53
N ALA A 103 9.97 12.37 -29.37
CA ALA A 103 9.11 12.92 -28.33
C ALA A 103 8.30 14.13 -28.80
N CYS A 104 8.96 15.13 -29.37
CA CYS A 104 8.29 16.35 -29.81
C CYS A 104 7.30 16.09 -30.95
N GLU A 105 7.62 15.17 -31.86
CA GLU A 105 6.75 14.82 -32.98
C GLU A 105 5.49 14.09 -32.50
N ILE A 106 5.66 13.09 -31.65
CA ILE A 106 4.53 12.33 -31.07
C ILE A 106 3.58 13.25 -30.30
N LEU A 107 4.13 14.08 -29.40
CA LEU A 107 3.34 15.00 -28.59
C LEU A 107 2.64 16.06 -29.44
N PHE A 108 3.35 16.65 -30.40
CA PHE A 108 2.82 17.69 -31.28
C PHE A 108 1.68 17.14 -32.16
N ASN A 109 1.92 16.05 -32.86
CA ASN A 109 0.88 15.47 -33.73
C ASN A 109 -0.34 15.09 -32.92
N LYS A 110 -0.17 14.49 -31.74
CA LYS A 110 -1.29 14.06 -30.92
C LYS A 110 -2.11 15.22 -30.36
N ILE A 111 -1.49 16.32 -29.91
CA ILE A 111 -2.24 17.48 -29.38
C ILE A 111 -3.01 18.21 -30.46
N GLU A 112 -2.50 18.21 -31.71
CA GLU A 112 -3.19 18.75 -32.86
C GLU A 112 -4.38 17.85 -33.28
N ASP A 113 -4.13 16.56 -33.49
CA ASP A 113 -5.12 15.60 -33.97
C ASP A 113 -6.33 15.50 -33.02
N GLU A 114 -6.10 15.51 -31.72
CA GLU A 114 -7.14 15.40 -30.68
C GLU A 114 -7.72 16.74 -30.26
N ASN A 115 -7.17 17.85 -30.72
CA ASN A 115 -7.51 19.20 -30.23
C ASN A 115 -7.52 19.29 -28.70
N ALA A 116 -6.62 18.56 -28.05
CA ALA A 116 -6.50 18.50 -26.60
C ALA A 116 -5.85 19.74 -25.99
N ASP A 117 -6.12 19.99 -24.71
CA ASP A 117 -5.41 21.03 -23.94
C ASP A 117 -4.06 20.52 -23.43
N ILE A 118 -3.98 19.21 -23.12
CA ILE A 118 -2.78 18.57 -22.57
C ILE A 118 -2.62 17.17 -23.21
N VAL A 119 -1.39 16.87 -23.66
CA VAL A 119 -1.01 15.47 -23.98
C VAL A 119 0.19 15.10 -23.12
N THR A 120 0.19 13.90 -22.58
CA THR A 120 1.25 13.37 -21.74
C THR A 120 1.69 11.99 -22.18
N GLY A 121 3.00 11.73 -22.11
CA GLY A 121 3.58 10.41 -22.28
C GLY A 121 4.14 9.84 -20.99
N VAL A 122 4.91 8.77 -21.10
CA VAL A 122 5.62 8.09 -20.02
C VAL A 122 7.05 8.63 -19.90
N HIS A 123 7.68 8.51 -18.76
CA HIS A 123 9.11 8.77 -18.59
C HIS A 123 9.86 7.49 -18.22
N SER A 124 11.14 7.42 -18.60
CA SER A 124 12.09 6.44 -18.11
C SER A 124 13.11 7.11 -17.17
N ILE A 125 13.80 6.29 -16.38
CA ILE A 125 14.87 6.74 -15.48
C ILE A 125 16.16 6.05 -15.90
N ILE A 126 17.24 6.83 -16.03
CA ILE A 126 18.59 6.27 -16.11
C ILE A 126 19.17 6.23 -14.69
N ASP A 127 19.51 5.03 -14.25
CA ASP A 127 20.17 4.79 -12.98
C ASP A 127 21.40 3.91 -13.21
N ASN A 128 22.60 4.44 -12.92
CA ASN A 128 23.89 3.76 -13.13
C ASN A 128 24.07 3.11 -14.52
N ASP A 129 23.78 3.88 -15.58
CA ASP A 129 23.85 3.51 -17.00
C ASP A 129 22.77 2.50 -17.48
N ASP A 130 21.91 2.00 -16.61
CA ASP A 130 20.75 1.19 -16.99
C ASP A 130 19.50 2.06 -17.15
N GLU A 131 18.87 2.03 -18.34
CA GLU A 131 17.57 2.67 -18.55
C GLU A 131 16.47 1.79 -17.96
N VAL A 132 15.84 2.28 -16.90
CA VAL A 132 14.66 1.64 -16.28
C VAL A 132 13.41 2.38 -16.73
N ILE A 133 12.52 1.68 -17.42
CA ILE A 133 11.23 2.25 -17.81
C ILE A 133 10.39 2.41 -16.53
N PHE A 134 10.09 3.66 -16.19
CA PHE A 134 9.16 3.96 -15.12
C PHE A 134 7.82 4.31 -15.76
N PRO A 135 6.81 3.44 -15.67
CA PRO A 135 5.48 3.84 -16.06
C PRO A 135 5.05 4.97 -15.11
N GLY A 136 5.20 6.21 -15.55
CA GLY A 136 4.97 7.42 -14.74
C GLY A 136 3.56 7.64 -14.25
N LEU A 137 2.74 6.61 -14.44
CA LEU A 137 1.35 6.57 -14.05
C LEU A 137 1.08 5.38 -13.24
N LEU A 138 1.38 5.42 -12.05
CA LEU A 138 1.02 4.31 -11.26
C LEU A 138 -0.31 4.37 -10.65
N ILE A 139 -1.09 3.51 -11.24
CA ILE A 139 -2.16 2.80 -10.63
C ILE A 139 -1.75 2.44 -9.20
N ASN A 140 -2.45 3.06 -8.25
CA ASN A 140 -2.44 2.65 -6.85
C ASN A 140 -1.11 2.15 -6.28
N SER A 141 -0.09 2.99 -6.26
CA SER A 141 1.10 2.75 -5.42
C SER A 141 0.79 2.67 -3.92
N PHE A 142 -0.49 2.69 -3.54
CA PHE A 142 -0.98 2.70 -2.17
C PHE A 142 -1.52 1.38 -1.68
N THR A 143 -1.73 0.41 -2.55
CA THR A 143 -2.25 -0.90 -2.12
C THR A 143 -1.17 -1.74 -1.46
N ASN A 144 0.11 -1.52 -1.79
CA ASN A 144 1.21 -2.18 -1.09
C ASN A 144 2.53 -1.42 -1.27
N PRO A 145 3.08 -0.76 -0.23
CA PRO A 145 4.38 -0.11 -0.30
C PRO A 145 5.55 -1.07 -0.55
N LEU A 146 5.30 -2.39 -0.49
CA LEU A 146 6.28 -3.45 -0.75
C LEU A 146 6.24 -3.96 -2.19
N ASP A 147 5.33 -3.49 -3.05
CA ASP A 147 5.27 -3.89 -4.44
C ASP A 147 6.53 -3.45 -5.18
N THR A 148 7.20 -4.42 -5.80
CA THR A 148 8.35 -4.13 -6.64
C THR A 148 7.90 -3.39 -7.89
N TRP A 149 8.81 -2.65 -8.55
CA TRP A 149 8.51 -1.97 -9.80
C TRP A 149 8.02 -2.95 -10.91
N LYS A 150 8.40 -4.24 -10.85
CA LYS A 150 7.93 -5.29 -11.77
C LYS A 150 6.46 -5.64 -11.57
N ASP A 151 6.00 -5.65 -10.32
CA ASP A 151 4.58 -5.88 -10.01
C ASP A 151 3.75 -4.69 -10.51
N ARG A 152 4.25 -3.47 -10.34
CA ARG A 152 3.65 -2.24 -10.83
C ARG A 152 3.61 -2.17 -12.36
N GLN A 153 4.66 -2.64 -13.04
CA GLN A 153 4.69 -2.73 -14.50
C GLN A 153 3.62 -3.68 -15.02
N ARG A 154 3.47 -4.85 -14.41
CA ARG A 154 2.45 -5.84 -14.80
C ARG A 154 1.03 -5.29 -14.64
N ASP A 155 0.75 -4.56 -13.55
CA ASP A 155 -0.55 -3.96 -13.30
C ASP A 155 -0.82 -2.81 -14.29
N PHE A 156 0.20 -2.05 -14.62
CA PHE A 156 0.17 -1.04 -15.66
C PHE A 156 -0.14 -1.65 -17.04
N ASP A 157 0.58 -2.68 -17.45
CA ASP A 157 0.40 -3.37 -18.73
C ASP A 157 -1.01 -3.98 -18.87
N ASN A 158 -1.63 -4.38 -17.76
CA ASN A 158 -2.99 -4.95 -17.75
C ASN A 158 -4.10 -3.89 -17.89
N VAL A 159 -3.89 -2.68 -17.42
CA VAL A 159 -4.89 -1.60 -17.41
C VAL A 159 -4.63 -0.58 -18.50
N PHE A 160 -3.37 -0.39 -18.89
CA PHE A 160 -2.94 0.65 -19.79
C PHE A 160 -2.92 0.17 -21.24
N ARG A 161 -3.78 0.78 -22.06
CA ARG A 161 -3.76 0.63 -23.52
C ARG A 161 -2.80 1.66 -24.14
N ASP A 162 -2.55 1.55 -25.43
CA ASP A 162 -1.65 2.45 -26.16
C ASP A 162 -2.02 3.94 -26.00
N GLU A 163 -3.30 4.21 -25.74
CA GLU A 163 -3.83 5.57 -25.62
C GLU A 163 -5.06 5.62 -24.72
N MET A 164 -5.18 6.68 -23.90
CA MET A 164 -6.38 6.97 -23.10
C MET A 164 -6.74 8.45 -23.19
N LYS A 165 -8.05 8.74 -23.29
CA LYS A 165 -8.59 10.09 -23.42
C LYS A 165 -9.53 10.41 -22.29
N PHE A 166 -9.39 11.62 -21.74
CA PHE A 166 -10.21 12.10 -20.63
C PHE A 166 -10.80 13.47 -21.00
N SER A 167 -12.08 13.65 -20.78
CA SER A 167 -12.74 14.94 -20.99
C SER A 167 -12.43 15.93 -19.86
N SER A 168 -12.11 15.43 -18.68
CA SER A 168 -11.73 16.24 -17.52
C SER A 168 -10.94 15.44 -16.49
N ILE A 169 -10.37 16.14 -15.52
CA ILE A 169 -9.69 15.49 -14.37
C ILE A 169 -10.62 14.57 -13.57
N LYS A 170 -11.93 14.79 -13.58
CA LYS A 170 -12.91 13.95 -12.89
C LYS A 170 -12.95 12.51 -13.45
N ASP A 171 -12.63 12.36 -14.73
CA ASP A 171 -12.60 11.08 -15.42
C ASP A 171 -11.29 10.32 -15.18
N MET A 172 -10.30 10.97 -14.52
CA MET A 172 -8.94 10.46 -14.30
C MET A 172 -8.75 9.78 -12.94
N GLU A 173 -9.80 9.26 -12.31
CA GLU A 173 -9.81 8.74 -10.95
C GLU A 173 -8.63 7.80 -10.61
N TYR A 174 -8.19 7.00 -11.58
CA TYR A 174 -7.07 6.07 -11.43
C TYR A 174 -5.69 6.65 -11.78
N PHE A 175 -5.62 7.82 -12.42
CA PHE A 175 -4.40 8.35 -13.04
C PHE A 175 -3.78 9.56 -12.33
N LEU A 176 -4.38 10.05 -11.26
CA LEU A 176 -3.93 11.24 -10.54
C LEU A 176 -2.67 11.04 -9.68
N GLY A 177 -2.11 9.82 -9.66
CA GLY A 177 -1.09 9.45 -8.69
C GLY A 177 0.30 10.06 -8.87
N ASN A 178 0.80 10.22 -10.10
CA ASN A 178 2.21 10.57 -10.29
C ASN A 178 2.49 11.35 -11.59
N PHE A 179 1.91 12.53 -11.69
CA PHE A 179 2.20 13.41 -12.82
C PHE A 179 3.32 14.41 -12.45
N GLY A 180 4.54 14.13 -12.85
CA GLY A 180 5.56 15.18 -12.98
C GLY A 180 5.19 16.16 -14.09
N LEU A 181 5.77 17.33 -14.10
CA LEU A 181 5.60 18.34 -15.15
C LEU A 181 6.19 17.85 -16.49
N SER A 182 7.24 17.06 -16.42
CA SER A 182 7.95 16.44 -17.55
C SER A 182 7.05 15.51 -18.38
N SER A 183 7.47 15.20 -19.59
CA SER A 183 6.75 14.36 -20.56
C SER A 183 5.41 14.89 -21.06
N LYS A 184 5.17 16.21 -20.98
CA LYS A 184 3.90 16.83 -21.38
C LYS A 184 4.06 17.96 -22.38
N ILE A 185 3.05 18.08 -23.25
CA ILE A 185 2.84 19.24 -24.09
C ILE A 185 1.52 19.92 -23.69
N PHE A 186 1.54 21.24 -23.64
CA PHE A 186 0.40 22.07 -23.24
C PHE A 186 0.02 23.01 -24.39
N ARG A 187 -1.27 23.21 -24.61
CA ARG A 187 -1.76 24.25 -25.51
C ARG A 187 -1.58 25.62 -24.84
N ARG A 188 -0.77 26.54 -25.42
CA ARG A 188 -0.44 27.83 -24.81
C ARG A 188 -1.69 28.70 -24.58
N LYS A 189 -2.59 28.81 -25.56
CA LYS A 189 -3.86 29.54 -25.44
C LYS A 189 -4.74 29.06 -24.28
N PHE A 190 -4.68 27.76 -23.95
CA PHE A 190 -5.36 27.21 -22.78
C PHE A 190 -4.74 27.74 -21.48
N ILE A 191 -3.41 27.70 -21.37
CA ILE A 191 -2.65 28.21 -20.22
C ILE A 191 -2.92 29.71 -20.01
N GLU A 192 -2.86 30.51 -21.07
CA GLU A 192 -3.13 31.95 -21.06
C GLU A 192 -4.56 32.27 -20.65
N LYS A 193 -5.55 31.59 -21.25
CA LYS A 193 -6.99 31.75 -20.97
C LYS A 193 -7.33 31.57 -19.49
N HIS A 194 -6.71 30.61 -18.84
CA HIS A 194 -6.93 30.28 -17.43
C HIS A 194 -5.92 30.96 -16.51
N THR A 195 -5.03 31.80 -17.02
CA THR A 195 -4.00 32.53 -16.26
C THR A 195 -3.16 31.59 -15.37
N ILE A 196 -2.80 30.41 -15.92
CA ILE A 196 -2.06 29.40 -15.18
C ILE A 196 -0.59 29.78 -15.13
N LYS A 197 -0.05 29.92 -13.91
CA LYS A 197 1.35 30.29 -13.66
C LYS A 197 1.97 29.40 -12.60
N PHE A 198 3.27 29.29 -12.63
CA PHE A 198 4.04 28.67 -11.54
C PHE A 198 4.12 29.65 -10.35
N PRO A 199 3.99 29.20 -9.10
CA PRO A 199 4.46 29.96 -7.95
C PRO A 199 5.96 30.24 -8.07
N GLU A 200 6.39 31.51 -7.86
CA GLU A 200 7.76 31.93 -8.23
C GLU A 200 8.80 31.65 -7.15
N TYR A 201 8.39 31.45 -5.89
CA TYR A 201 9.33 31.38 -4.75
C TYR A 201 8.98 30.26 -3.77
N ILE A 202 8.15 29.32 -4.19
CA ILE A 202 7.64 28.24 -3.33
C ILE A 202 8.03 26.89 -3.92
N PRO A 203 8.76 26.04 -3.20
CA PRO A 203 9.03 24.66 -3.62
C PRO A 203 7.74 23.86 -3.86
N GLY A 204 7.69 23.07 -4.92
CA GLY A 204 6.49 22.36 -5.37
C GLY A 204 5.64 23.16 -6.37
N GLU A 205 6.23 24.18 -6.97
CA GLU A 205 5.64 25.05 -7.99
C GLU A 205 5.14 24.27 -9.21
N ASP A 206 5.86 23.22 -9.59
CA ASP A 206 5.48 22.27 -10.66
C ASP A 206 4.14 21.57 -10.37
N SER A 207 3.95 21.14 -9.13
CA SER A 207 2.72 20.48 -8.69
C SER A 207 1.53 21.44 -8.73
N VAL A 208 1.70 22.68 -8.31
CA VAL A 208 0.65 23.71 -8.38
C VAL A 208 0.27 24.01 -9.82
N PHE A 209 1.26 24.23 -10.70
CA PHE A 209 1.03 24.51 -12.12
C PHE A 209 0.29 23.35 -12.79
N LEU A 210 0.79 22.13 -12.59
CA LEU A 210 0.19 20.95 -13.20
C LEU A 210 -1.22 20.70 -12.68
N PHE A 211 -1.44 20.79 -11.37
CA PHE A 211 -2.76 20.62 -10.78
C PHE A 211 -3.76 21.65 -11.31
N ASN A 212 -3.36 22.92 -11.37
CA ASN A 212 -4.21 23.98 -11.92
C ASN A 212 -4.49 23.76 -13.43
N SER A 213 -3.50 23.25 -14.18
CA SER A 213 -3.69 22.86 -15.58
C SER A 213 -4.70 21.73 -15.72
N LEU A 214 -4.56 20.65 -14.95
CA LEU A 214 -5.46 19.50 -15.01
C LEU A 214 -6.91 19.84 -14.62
N ILE A 215 -7.10 20.70 -13.62
CA ILE A 215 -8.45 21.13 -13.17
C ILE A 215 -9.18 21.91 -14.27
N ASN A 216 -8.49 22.71 -15.06
CA ASN A 216 -9.10 23.56 -16.07
C ASN A 216 -9.14 22.93 -17.47
N ALA A 217 -8.43 21.84 -17.71
CA ALA A 217 -8.34 21.20 -19.02
C ALA A 217 -9.65 20.55 -19.46
N ARG A 218 -9.95 20.68 -20.76
CA ARG A 218 -11.07 20.06 -21.47
C ARG A 218 -10.55 19.18 -22.60
N GLY A 219 -9.87 18.12 -22.24
CA GLY A 219 -9.24 17.20 -23.18
C GLY A 219 -7.81 16.92 -22.74
N ILE A 220 -7.62 15.76 -22.13
CA ILE A 220 -6.34 15.27 -21.67
C ILE A 220 -6.12 13.93 -22.35
N VAL A 221 -5.00 13.79 -23.08
CA VAL A 221 -4.65 12.53 -23.75
C VAL A 221 -3.40 11.96 -23.10
N PHE A 222 -3.46 10.70 -22.83
CA PHE A 222 -2.36 9.94 -22.30
C PHE A 222 -1.86 8.91 -23.31
N LEU A 223 -0.54 8.86 -23.51
CA LEU A 223 0.13 7.94 -24.43
C LEU A 223 1.04 6.98 -23.69
N ASN A 224 0.95 5.70 -24.00
CA ASN A 224 1.90 4.70 -23.51
C ASN A 224 3.19 4.71 -24.36
N LYS A 225 3.84 5.89 -24.41
CA LYS A 225 5.10 6.11 -25.12
C LYS A 225 6.09 6.79 -24.20
N ILE A 226 7.32 6.30 -24.17
CA ILE A 226 8.39 6.95 -23.43
C ILE A 226 8.78 8.23 -24.21
N ILE A 227 8.56 9.35 -23.57
CA ILE A 227 8.80 10.70 -24.12
C ILE A 227 10.02 11.34 -23.46
N TYR A 228 10.22 11.04 -22.18
CA TYR A 228 11.15 11.77 -21.32
C TYR A 228 12.05 10.79 -20.59
N VAL A 229 13.32 11.15 -20.43
CA VAL A 229 14.32 10.35 -19.72
C VAL A 229 14.87 11.17 -18.57
N TYR A 230 14.51 10.74 -17.36
CA TYR A 230 14.98 11.34 -16.12
C TYR A 230 16.39 10.83 -15.79
N ASN A 231 17.33 11.73 -15.57
CA ASN A 231 18.69 11.39 -15.22
C ASN A 231 18.88 11.34 -13.70
N ASN A 232 18.93 10.13 -13.12
CA ASN A 232 19.10 9.91 -11.69
C ASN A 232 20.57 9.91 -11.22
N SER A 233 21.54 9.99 -12.13
CA SER A 233 22.99 9.94 -11.82
C SER A 233 23.52 11.14 -11.02
N ARG A 234 22.68 12.15 -10.75
CA ARG A 234 22.97 13.30 -9.86
C ARG A 234 23.02 12.97 -8.37
N ASN A 235 22.70 11.76 -7.98
CA ASN A 235 22.58 11.37 -6.56
C ASN A 235 23.91 10.95 -5.91
N ASP A 236 25.05 11.34 -6.48
CA ASP A 236 26.34 11.22 -5.81
C ASP A 236 26.43 12.18 -4.61
N GLU A 237 27.12 11.75 -3.55
CA GLU A 237 27.20 12.39 -2.21
C GLU A 237 27.54 13.90 -2.23
N ASN A 238 28.00 14.45 -3.36
CA ASN A 238 28.40 15.84 -3.55
C ASN A 238 27.44 16.73 -4.37
N ASN A 239 26.38 16.18 -4.99
CA ASN A 239 25.44 16.91 -5.84
C ASN A 239 23.99 16.51 -5.61
N ASN A 240 23.45 16.87 -4.46
CA ASN A 240 22.04 16.59 -4.13
C ASN A 240 21.10 17.39 -5.03
N SER A 241 20.28 16.69 -5.84
CA SER A 241 19.11 17.27 -6.50
C SER A 241 18.27 18.05 -5.49
N LEU A 242 17.76 19.21 -5.90
CA LEU A 242 16.88 20.04 -5.08
C LEU A 242 15.68 19.29 -4.53
N SER A 243 15.23 18.25 -5.21
CA SER A 243 14.12 17.38 -4.80
C SER A 243 14.39 16.58 -3.53
N PHE A 244 15.64 16.26 -3.23
CA PHE A 244 16.05 15.45 -2.08
C PHE A 244 16.54 16.27 -0.88
N GLN A 245 16.61 17.60 -1.00
CA GLN A 245 16.99 18.44 0.14
C GLN A 245 15.89 18.44 1.20
N LYS A 246 16.26 18.09 2.44
CA LYS A 246 15.35 17.83 3.56
C LYS A 246 15.30 18.97 4.58
N ASP A 247 15.57 20.23 4.17
CA ASP A 247 15.52 21.35 5.09
C ASP A 247 14.08 21.77 5.45
N LEU A 248 13.90 22.28 6.67
CA LEU A 248 12.60 22.68 7.22
C LEU A 248 11.92 23.74 6.35
N LYS A 249 12.64 24.78 5.94
CA LYS A 249 12.11 25.91 5.16
C LYS A 249 11.51 25.43 3.84
N ARG A 250 12.20 24.52 3.16
CA ARG A 250 11.75 23.96 1.88
C ARG A 250 10.50 23.11 2.02
N ASN A 251 10.42 22.35 3.09
CA ASN A 251 9.25 21.50 3.35
C ASN A 251 8.03 22.31 3.83
N LEU A 252 8.23 23.38 4.58
CA LEU A 252 7.18 24.36 4.86
C LEU A 252 6.67 25.03 3.57
N GLY A 253 7.57 25.33 2.62
CA GLY A 253 7.20 25.82 1.29
C GLY A 253 6.38 24.82 0.47
N ARG A 254 6.68 23.52 0.55
CA ARG A 254 5.83 22.47 -0.07
C ARG A 254 4.42 22.45 0.52
N LEU A 255 4.28 22.65 1.83
CA LEU A 255 2.95 22.81 2.44
C LEU A 255 2.21 24.03 1.91
N ASP A 256 2.92 25.15 1.65
CA ASP A 256 2.32 26.32 0.99
C ASP A 256 1.76 25.97 -0.39
N ALA A 257 2.52 25.19 -1.17
CA ALA A 257 2.05 24.70 -2.47
C ALA A 257 0.76 23.87 -2.34
N TYR A 258 0.68 22.98 -1.36
CA TYR A 258 -0.54 22.17 -1.11
C TYR A 258 -1.71 23.03 -0.64
N LEU A 259 -1.48 24.06 0.17
CA LEU A 259 -2.54 25.00 0.60
C LEU A 259 -3.06 25.85 -0.57
N ILE A 260 -2.17 26.26 -1.50
CA ILE A 260 -2.57 26.92 -2.76
C ILE A 260 -3.46 25.99 -3.58
N MET A 261 -3.07 24.72 -3.75
CA MET A 261 -3.88 23.75 -4.48
C MET A 261 -5.24 23.49 -3.81
N LEU A 262 -5.30 23.46 -2.47
CA LEU A 262 -6.56 23.38 -1.72
C LEU A 262 -7.48 24.57 -2.04
N ASN A 263 -6.95 25.79 -2.02
CA ASN A 263 -7.72 27.00 -2.32
C ASN A 263 -8.26 26.97 -3.77
N ILE A 264 -7.41 26.64 -4.74
CA ILE A 264 -7.83 26.46 -6.15
C ILE A 264 -8.96 25.43 -6.26
N SER A 265 -8.86 24.32 -5.52
CA SER A 265 -9.88 23.26 -5.52
C SER A 265 -11.23 23.71 -4.98
N LYS A 266 -11.21 24.52 -3.92
CA LYS A 266 -12.42 25.10 -3.31
C LYS A 266 -13.08 26.12 -4.24
N GLU A 267 -12.29 26.99 -4.86
CA GLU A 267 -12.79 27.99 -5.82
C GLU A 267 -13.41 27.37 -7.07
N LYS A 268 -12.94 26.18 -7.47
CA LYS A 268 -13.39 25.50 -8.68
C LYS A 268 -14.39 24.37 -8.43
N ASP A 269 -14.80 24.13 -7.21
CA ASP A 269 -15.64 22.99 -6.80
C ASP A 269 -15.01 21.64 -7.24
N MET A 270 -13.70 21.52 -7.04
CA MET A 270 -12.87 20.37 -7.44
C MET A 270 -12.16 19.74 -6.23
N LEU A 271 -12.82 19.74 -5.08
CA LEU A 271 -12.21 19.25 -3.84
C LEU A 271 -11.87 17.75 -3.90
N TYR A 272 -12.74 16.93 -4.47
CA TYR A 272 -12.52 15.49 -4.60
C TYR A 272 -11.28 15.14 -5.47
N PRO A 273 -11.13 15.66 -6.70
CA PRO A 273 -9.89 15.48 -7.47
C PRO A 273 -8.63 15.99 -6.78
N PHE A 274 -8.71 17.11 -6.06
CA PHE A 274 -7.59 17.62 -5.27
C PHE A 274 -7.15 16.62 -4.22
N VAL A 275 -8.10 16.12 -3.48
CA VAL A 275 -7.85 15.17 -2.42
C VAL A 275 -7.21 13.90 -2.96
N GLN A 276 -7.73 13.36 -4.05
CA GLN A 276 -7.16 12.20 -4.70
C GLN A 276 -5.71 12.45 -5.15
N TYR A 277 -5.47 13.58 -5.82
CA TYR A 277 -4.13 13.96 -6.24
C TYR A 277 -3.18 14.13 -5.05
N LEU A 278 -3.59 14.91 -4.05
CA LEU A 278 -2.76 15.24 -2.88
C LEU A 278 -2.43 13.97 -2.08
N LEU A 279 -3.43 13.18 -1.74
CA LEU A 279 -3.23 11.97 -0.94
C LEU A 279 -2.44 10.92 -1.67
N LYS A 280 -2.83 10.61 -2.90
CA LYS A 280 -2.17 9.53 -3.65
C LYS A 280 -0.73 9.85 -4.03
N SER A 281 -0.36 11.12 -4.21
CA SER A 281 0.97 11.45 -4.72
C SER A 281 1.88 12.22 -3.76
N LYS A 282 1.34 13.04 -2.88
CA LYS A 282 2.16 14.05 -2.18
C LYS A 282 2.18 13.91 -0.66
N LEU A 283 1.05 13.70 0.01
CA LEU A 283 1.00 13.65 1.46
C LEU A 283 1.69 12.42 2.04
N VAL A 284 1.55 11.28 1.40
CA VAL A 284 2.24 10.05 1.82
C VAL A 284 3.75 10.24 1.69
N TYR A 285 4.20 10.79 0.55
CA TYR A 285 5.61 11.11 0.34
C TYR A 285 6.12 12.11 1.40
N PHE A 286 5.37 13.18 1.65
CA PHE A 286 5.71 14.20 2.65
C PHE A 286 5.80 13.59 4.05
N THR A 287 4.82 12.78 4.44
CA THR A 287 4.79 12.15 5.77
C THR A 287 5.95 11.18 5.93
N ASN A 288 6.19 10.28 4.99
CA ASN A 288 7.23 9.27 5.08
C ASN A 288 8.64 9.88 5.01
N ASN A 289 8.88 10.71 4.02
CA ASN A 289 10.25 11.18 3.76
C ASN A 289 10.62 12.42 4.55
N PHE A 290 9.65 13.16 5.05
CA PHE A 290 9.92 14.37 5.81
C PHE A 290 9.56 14.27 7.29
N LEU A 291 8.32 13.99 7.65
CA LEU A 291 7.92 13.91 9.06
C LEU A 291 8.58 12.73 9.79
N VAL A 292 8.64 11.58 9.14
CA VAL A 292 9.23 10.36 9.70
C VAL A 292 10.74 10.30 9.44
N GLY A 293 11.20 10.65 8.26
CA GLY A 293 12.60 10.50 7.82
C GLY A 293 13.59 11.55 8.34
N ASN A 294 13.17 12.56 9.12
CA ASN A 294 14.06 13.59 9.68
C ASN A 294 13.98 13.67 11.20
N ASP A 295 15.10 14.03 11.84
CA ASP A 295 15.16 14.35 13.25
C ASP A 295 14.70 15.79 13.50
N LEU A 296 13.37 15.97 13.53
CA LEU A 296 12.73 17.24 13.85
C LEU A 296 12.53 17.37 15.35
N SER A 297 12.79 18.56 15.88
CA SER A 297 12.44 18.91 17.25
C SER A 297 10.92 18.94 17.44
N TYR A 298 10.46 18.92 18.68
CA TYR A 298 9.04 19.03 19.00
C TYR A 298 8.43 20.31 18.42
N ASP A 299 9.10 21.47 18.55
CA ASP A 299 8.61 22.76 18.10
C ASP A 299 8.51 22.82 16.55
N GLU A 300 9.52 22.31 15.84
CA GLU A 300 9.49 22.21 14.38
C GLU A 300 8.33 21.32 13.91
N MET A 301 8.13 20.19 14.56
CA MET A 301 7.04 19.27 14.23
C MET A 301 5.68 19.90 14.50
N LEU A 302 5.54 20.63 15.61
CA LEU A 302 4.32 21.34 15.96
C LEU A 302 4.00 22.46 14.95
N GLU A 303 5.01 23.22 14.49
CA GLU A 303 4.86 24.23 13.44
C GLU A 303 4.35 23.62 12.14
N ILE A 304 4.98 22.53 11.70
CA ILE A 304 4.60 21.80 10.48
C ILE A 304 3.17 21.29 10.57
N LEU A 305 2.81 20.64 11.68
CA LEU A 305 1.48 20.04 11.85
C LEU A 305 0.37 21.10 11.94
N LYS A 306 0.64 22.23 12.59
CA LYS A 306 -0.28 23.39 12.62
C LYS A 306 -0.49 23.97 11.22
N LYS A 307 0.58 24.10 10.43
CA LYS A 307 0.50 24.59 9.06
C LYS A 307 -0.23 23.61 8.14
N ALA A 308 -0.01 22.32 8.33
CA ALA A 308 -0.65 21.26 7.54
C ALA A 308 -2.13 21.04 7.89
N GLN A 309 -2.58 21.45 9.08
CA GLN A 309 -3.91 21.17 9.61
C GLN A 309 -5.07 21.50 8.64
N PRO A 310 -5.09 22.62 7.90
CA PRO A 310 -6.16 22.90 6.94
C PRO A 310 -6.29 21.86 5.82
N LEU A 311 -5.22 21.14 5.50
CA LEU A 311 -5.23 20.06 4.51
C LEU A 311 -5.97 18.80 5.02
N PHE A 312 -6.12 18.69 6.34
CA PHE A 312 -6.72 17.54 7.02
C PHE A 312 -8.09 17.84 7.64
N SER A 313 -8.51 19.12 7.69
CA SER A 313 -9.76 19.55 8.35
C SER A 313 -11.01 19.30 7.53
N GLU A 314 -10.90 19.02 6.27
CA GLU A 314 -12.03 18.66 5.43
C GLU A 314 -12.41 17.21 5.70
N SER A 315 -13.66 16.95 6.04
CA SER A 315 -14.17 15.60 6.25
C SER A 315 -14.27 14.89 4.89
N TYR A 316 -13.21 14.20 4.56
CA TYR A 316 -13.19 13.37 3.37
C TYR A 316 -13.69 11.98 3.74
N ASP A 317 -14.71 11.54 3.06
CA ASP A 317 -15.18 10.15 3.12
C ASP A 317 -14.16 9.29 2.36
N PHE A 318 -13.04 9.00 3.06
CA PHE A 318 -11.94 8.24 2.47
C PHE A 318 -12.13 6.76 2.74
N ASP A 319 -12.51 6.07 1.71
CA ASP A 319 -12.25 4.64 1.57
C ASP A 319 -10.77 4.43 1.15
N VAL A 320 -9.85 5.01 1.92
CA VAL A 320 -8.41 4.83 1.72
C VAL A 320 -7.89 3.91 2.80
N ASN A 321 -7.62 2.67 2.42
CA ASN A 321 -6.83 1.69 3.19
C ASN A 321 -5.36 2.13 3.40
N VAL A 322 -5.14 3.37 3.79
CA VAL A 322 -3.84 3.89 4.23
C VAL A 322 -3.86 3.91 5.75
N THR A 323 -3.86 2.72 6.34
CA THR A 323 -4.02 2.49 7.78
C THR A 323 -3.07 3.29 8.66
N ASN A 324 -1.84 3.57 8.20
CA ASN A 324 -0.84 4.31 8.98
C ASN A 324 -1.08 5.82 9.02
N PHE A 325 -1.88 6.40 8.11
CA PHE A 325 -2.11 7.85 8.06
C PHE A 325 -3.48 8.25 8.59
N LYS A 326 -4.45 7.34 8.62
CA LYS A 326 -5.80 7.64 9.10
C LYS A 326 -5.78 8.22 10.52
N LEU A 327 -5.03 7.61 11.44
CA LEU A 327 -4.92 8.12 12.81
C LEU A 327 -4.27 9.51 12.85
N LEU A 328 -3.24 9.75 12.04
CA LEU A 328 -2.62 11.09 11.94
C LEU A 328 -3.64 12.11 11.43
N PHE A 329 -4.41 11.76 10.40
CA PHE A 329 -5.49 12.60 9.86
C PHE A 329 -6.54 12.89 10.93
N ASP A 330 -7.04 11.88 11.64
CA ASP A 330 -8.05 12.03 12.68
C ASP A 330 -7.55 12.94 13.82
N LEU A 331 -6.32 12.76 14.27
CA LEU A 331 -5.71 13.59 15.31
C LEU A 331 -5.53 15.06 14.89
N LEU A 332 -5.11 15.29 13.63
CA LEU A 332 -4.95 16.65 13.09
C LEU A 332 -6.32 17.32 12.87
N ASN A 333 -7.32 16.57 12.43
CA ASN A 333 -8.68 17.10 12.26
C ASN A 333 -9.25 17.64 13.57
N ILE A 334 -9.02 16.93 14.68
CA ILE A 334 -9.45 17.37 16.02
C ILE A 334 -8.39 18.23 16.76
N LYS A 335 -7.33 18.66 16.07
CA LYS A 335 -6.23 19.52 16.55
C LYS A 335 -5.47 18.97 17.77
N LYS A 336 -5.37 17.65 17.88
CA LYS A 336 -4.59 16.95 18.91
C LYS A 336 -3.12 16.80 18.51
N TYR A 337 -2.41 17.91 18.42
CA TYR A 337 -1.03 17.97 17.91
C TYR A 337 -0.04 17.14 18.74
N ASP A 338 -0.16 17.17 20.08
CA ASP A 338 0.74 16.40 20.97
C ASP A 338 0.60 14.90 20.75
N GLU A 339 -0.63 14.40 20.55
CA GLU A 339 -0.90 13.01 20.24
C GLU A 339 -0.40 12.66 18.82
N ALA A 340 -0.56 13.56 17.86
CA ALA A 340 -0.03 13.39 16.51
C ALA A 340 1.51 13.31 16.50
N ILE A 341 2.20 14.18 17.28
CA ILE A 341 3.67 14.15 17.43
C ILE A 341 4.13 12.84 18.07
N LYS A 342 3.45 12.39 19.12
CA LYS A 342 3.74 11.08 19.75
C LYS A 342 3.57 9.94 18.77
N TYR A 343 2.52 9.98 17.96
CA TYR A 343 2.27 8.99 16.92
C TYR A 343 3.37 8.98 15.85
N ILE A 344 3.76 10.13 15.31
CA ILE A 344 4.88 10.25 14.37
C ILE A 344 6.19 9.75 14.99
N SER A 345 6.42 10.07 16.25
CA SER A 345 7.62 9.59 16.98
C SER A 345 7.61 8.08 17.20
N SER A 346 6.43 7.46 17.33
CA SER A 346 6.30 5.99 17.39
C SER A 346 6.61 5.34 16.04
N ILE A 347 6.15 5.95 14.94
CA ILE A 347 6.51 5.50 13.57
C ILE A 347 8.01 5.63 13.34
N LYS A 348 8.65 6.74 13.77
CA LYS A 348 10.11 6.93 13.67
C LYS A 348 10.91 5.85 14.39
N LYS A 349 10.47 5.45 15.58
CA LYS A 349 11.09 4.34 16.31
C LYS A 349 10.95 3.02 15.57
N SER A 350 9.81 2.81 14.90
CA SER A 350 9.59 1.66 14.04
C SER A 350 10.42 1.74 12.75
N ASP A 351 10.57 2.92 12.14
CA ASP A 351 11.40 3.11 10.94
C ASP A 351 12.90 3.02 11.23
N ASN A 352 13.35 3.40 12.40
CA ASN A 352 14.74 3.13 12.83
C ASN A 352 14.98 1.62 13.04
N SER A 353 13.97 0.86 13.45
CA SER A 353 13.98 -0.61 13.38
C SER A 353 13.89 -1.09 11.92
N ILE A 354 13.13 -0.43 11.06
CA ILE A 354 13.00 -0.71 9.60
C ILE A 354 14.27 -0.32 8.84
N ASN A 355 15.01 0.72 9.24
CA ASN A 355 16.33 1.04 8.66
C ASN A 355 17.43 0.07 9.11
N ASN A 356 17.30 -0.53 10.29
CA ASN A 356 18.01 -1.75 10.63
C ASN A 356 17.47 -2.95 9.83
N ILE A 357 16.19 -3.02 9.52
CA ILE A 357 15.54 -3.95 8.59
C ILE A 357 15.96 -3.65 7.13
N SER A 358 16.26 -2.43 6.70
CA SER A 358 16.77 -2.16 5.34
C SER A 358 18.23 -2.59 5.16
N LYS A 359 19.03 -2.62 6.23
CA LYS A 359 20.30 -3.37 6.26
C LYS A 359 20.05 -4.90 6.26
N VAL A 360 18.96 -5.34 6.85
CA VAL A 360 18.42 -6.71 6.79
C VAL A 360 17.79 -6.97 5.42
N ASN A 361 17.10 -6.03 4.77
CA ASN A 361 16.52 -6.16 3.42
C ASN A 361 17.55 -6.40 2.30
N LYS A 362 18.81 -6.03 2.45
CA LYS A 362 19.89 -6.54 1.59
C LYS A 362 20.15 -8.05 1.78
N ARG A 363 19.76 -8.63 2.93
CA ARG A 363 19.77 -10.08 3.21
C ARG A 363 18.44 -10.76 2.87
N LEU A 364 17.31 -10.04 2.89
CA LEU A 364 15.95 -10.57 2.74
C LEU A 364 15.52 -10.82 1.29
N LYS A 365 16.37 -10.60 0.29
CA LYS A 365 16.09 -10.99 -1.12
C LYS A 365 15.99 -12.51 -1.35
N GLN A 366 16.08 -13.34 -0.31
CA GLN A 366 15.89 -14.79 -0.40
C GLN A 366 15.14 -15.31 0.83
N LYS A 367 14.24 -16.25 0.64
CA LYS A 367 13.37 -17.03 1.53
C LYS A 367 13.99 -17.62 2.83
N ASN A 368 14.84 -16.89 3.54
CA ASN A 368 15.63 -17.44 4.66
C ASN A 368 15.49 -16.64 5.96
N ILE A 369 14.32 -16.02 6.20
CA ILE A 369 14.05 -15.38 7.49
C ILE A 369 13.85 -16.44 8.54
N LYS A 370 14.64 -16.41 9.59
CA LYS A 370 14.51 -17.30 10.75
C LYS A 370 13.55 -16.67 11.75
N VAL A 371 12.44 -17.30 11.99
CA VAL A 371 11.41 -16.80 12.90
C VAL A 371 11.29 -17.73 14.11
N ALA A 372 11.62 -17.19 15.29
CA ALA A 372 11.34 -17.88 16.54
C ALA A 372 9.82 -17.79 16.83
N LEU A 373 9.16 -18.92 17.09
CA LEU A 373 7.72 -19.05 17.03
C LEU A 373 7.11 -19.57 18.33
N ILE A 374 6.05 -18.90 18.79
CA ILE A 374 5.04 -19.44 19.68
C ILE A 374 3.68 -19.31 18.99
N MET A 375 3.15 -20.39 18.46
CA MET A 375 1.86 -20.41 17.76
C MET A 375 1.16 -21.78 17.87
N ASP A 376 -0.11 -21.85 17.45
CA ASP A 376 -0.81 -23.14 17.39
C ASP A 376 -0.50 -23.91 16.10
N ALA A 377 -0.89 -25.19 16.09
CA ALA A 377 -0.66 -26.08 14.97
C ALA A 377 -1.32 -25.58 13.66
N PHE A 378 -2.49 -24.96 13.74
CA PHE A 378 -3.21 -24.45 12.56
C PHE A 378 -2.48 -23.27 11.92
N THR A 379 -2.10 -22.31 12.74
CA THR A 379 -1.33 -21.14 12.25
C THR A 379 0.00 -21.57 11.70
N TYR A 380 0.72 -22.42 12.41
CA TYR A 380 1.99 -22.96 11.93
C TYR A 380 1.85 -23.61 10.55
N ASN A 381 0.89 -24.52 10.37
CA ASN A 381 0.69 -25.20 9.10
C ASN A 381 0.26 -24.25 7.96
N SER A 382 -0.37 -23.13 8.28
CA SER A 382 -0.75 -22.13 7.29
C SER A 382 0.45 -21.32 6.77
N TYR A 383 1.47 -21.08 7.61
CA TYR A 383 2.56 -20.14 7.31
C TYR A 383 3.96 -20.75 7.28
N LYS A 384 4.15 -22.00 7.71
CA LYS A 384 5.48 -22.66 7.88
C LYS A 384 6.37 -22.65 6.64
N ASP A 385 5.80 -22.50 5.47
CA ASP A 385 6.52 -22.51 4.20
C ASP A 385 7.02 -21.13 3.76
N GLU A 386 6.69 -20.09 4.50
CA GLU A 386 7.05 -18.68 4.19
C GLU A 386 8.35 -18.23 4.86
N PHE A 387 8.86 -18.97 5.87
CA PHE A 387 10.05 -18.64 6.64
C PHE A 387 10.74 -19.91 7.17
N ILE A 388 11.92 -19.77 7.80
CA ILE A 388 12.58 -20.85 8.53
C ILE A 388 12.05 -20.85 9.98
N PRO A 389 11.21 -21.82 10.39
CA PRO A 389 10.62 -21.83 11.71
C PRO A 389 11.58 -22.35 12.78
N ILE A 390 11.65 -21.64 13.90
CA ILE A 390 12.33 -22.04 15.12
C ILE A 390 11.25 -22.18 16.21
N ILE A 391 10.77 -23.38 16.44
CA ILE A 391 9.68 -23.66 17.39
C ILE A 391 10.22 -23.54 18.81
N LEU A 392 9.60 -22.71 19.64
CA LEU A 392 9.99 -22.47 21.01
C LEU A 392 9.10 -23.24 21.98
N GLU A 393 9.75 -23.83 22.97
CA GLU A 393 9.11 -24.40 24.15
C GLU A 393 9.66 -23.73 25.42
N PRO A 394 8.90 -23.65 26.52
CA PRO A 394 9.34 -22.91 27.70
C PRO A 394 10.68 -23.33 28.32
N HIS A 395 11.08 -24.59 28.10
CA HIS A 395 12.30 -25.15 28.68
C HIS A 395 13.55 -25.05 27.79
N ASN A 396 13.39 -24.78 26.46
CA ASN A 396 14.50 -24.83 25.49
C ASN A 396 14.69 -23.55 24.69
N TRP A 397 13.90 -22.50 24.94
CA TRP A 397 13.90 -21.31 24.11
C TRP A 397 15.28 -20.62 24.03
N LEU A 398 16.03 -20.56 25.17
CA LEU A 398 17.32 -19.89 25.21
C LEU A 398 18.35 -20.61 24.33
N GLU A 399 18.47 -21.94 24.46
CA GLU A 399 19.34 -22.75 23.57
C GLU A 399 18.93 -22.59 22.11
N SER A 400 17.62 -22.55 21.84
CA SER A 400 17.10 -22.34 20.48
C SER A 400 17.48 -20.98 19.89
N PHE A 401 17.49 -19.91 20.68
CA PHE A 401 17.95 -18.58 20.27
C PHE A 401 19.45 -18.54 20.01
N GLU A 402 20.25 -19.05 20.94
CA GLU A 402 21.71 -19.07 20.82
C GLU A 402 22.18 -19.88 19.62
N LYS A 403 21.59 -21.06 19.39
CA LYS A 403 21.94 -21.95 18.27
C LYS A 403 21.51 -21.43 16.92
N ASN A 404 20.29 -20.86 16.80
CA ASN A 404 19.69 -20.56 15.51
C ASN A 404 19.77 -19.06 15.15
N GLN A 405 19.95 -18.16 16.13
CA GLN A 405 20.00 -16.72 15.93
C GLN A 405 18.82 -16.22 15.09
N PRO A 406 17.58 -16.19 15.63
CA PRO A 406 16.42 -15.77 14.89
C PRO A 406 16.48 -14.28 14.52
N ASP A 407 15.90 -13.95 13.37
CA ASP A 407 15.76 -12.58 12.89
C ASP A 407 14.56 -11.87 13.53
N ILE A 408 13.52 -12.64 13.91
CA ILE A 408 12.27 -12.14 14.48
C ILE A 408 11.77 -13.12 15.55
N PHE A 409 11.17 -12.61 16.62
CA PHE A 409 10.36 -13.39 17.53
C PHE A 409 8.89 -13.13 17.29
N PHE A 410 8.13 -14.14 16.93
CA PHE A 410 6.70 -14.09 16.63
C PHE A 410 5.91 -14.94 17.63
N CYS A 411 4.96 -14.32 18.33
CA CYS A 411 4.06 -14.96 19.27
C CYS A 411 2.62 -14.66 18.89
N GLU A 412 1.76 -15.67 18.83
CA GLU A 412 0.33 -15.45 18.65
C GLU A 412 -0.46 -15.65 19.94
N SER A 413 -1.74 -15.24 19.93
CA SER A 413 -2.71 -15.54 20.97
C SER A 413 -3.07 -17.03 20.99
N ALA A 414 -2.05 -17.90 21.11
CA ALA A 414 -2.22 -19.34 21.17
C ALA A 414 -2.67 -19.79 22.54
N TYR A 415 -3.65 -20.70 22.56
CA TYR A 415 -4.14 -21.25 23.82
C TYR A 415 -3.18 -22.29 24.41
N HIS A 416 -2.58 -23.10 23.55
CA HIS A 416 -1.78 -24.26 23.95
C HIS A 416 -0.38 -24.28 23.33
N GLY A 417 -0.23 -23.82 22.09
CA GLY A 417 0.91 -24.15 21.26
C GLY A 417 0.87 -25.63 20.80
N PHE A 418 1.96 -26.12 20.27
CA PHE A 418 2.15 -27.54 19.93
C PHE A 418 3.57 -27.96 20.26
N PHE A 419 3.77 -29.26 20.54
CA PHE A 419 5.10 -29.82 20.79
C PHE A 419 5.81 -30.14 19.46
N LYS A 420 7.11 -29.84 19.43
CA LYS A 420 7.94 -30.11 18.23
C LYS A 420 7.98 -31.60 17.90
N ASP A 421 7.98 -32.45 18.91
CA ASP A 421 8.04 -33.90 18.75
C ASP A 421 6.70 -34.52 18.30
N GLU A 422 5.59 -33.77 18.33
CA GLU A 422 4.28 -34.21 17.84
C GLU A 422 4.04 -33.86 16.34
N MET A 423 5.07 -33.46 15.59
CA MET A 423 4.96 -33.19 14.16
C MET A 423 5.00 -34.51 13.36
N VAL A 424 4.11 -34.65 12.38
CA VAL A 424 4.07 -35.77 11.45
C VAL A 424 4.34 -35.22 10.04
N ASP A 425 5.39 -35.71 9.39
CA ASP A 425 5.80 -35.29 8.04
C ASP A 425 5.90 -33.74 7.87
N GLY A 426 6.42 -33.07 8.90
CA GLY A 426 6.56 -31.60 8.91
C GLY A 426 5.22 -30.85 9.07
N ILE A 427 4.12 -31.55 9.39
CA ILE A 427 2.81 -30.98 9.71
C ILE A 427 2.63 -31.01 11.23
N ALA A 428 2.37 -29.86 11.85
CA ALA A 428 2.05 -29.79 13.26
C ALA A 428 0.65 -30.36 13.50
N VAL A 429 0.55 -31.20 14.52
CA VAL A 429 -0.71 -31.80 14.95
C VAL A 429 -1.19 -31.09 16.22
N GLU A 430 -2.50 -30.84 16.33
CA GLU A 430 -3.08 -30.30 17.54
C GLU A 430 -2.88 -31.31 18.69
N SER A 431 -2.19 -30.90 19.75
CA SER A 431 -1.89 -31.77 20.89
C SER A 431 -3.16 -32.30 21.51
N LYS A 432 -3.16 -33.58 21.89
CA LYS A 432 -4.23 -34.22 22.66
C LYS A 432 -4.26 -33.79 24.13
N HIS A 433 -3.18 -33.21 24.60
CA HIS A 433 -2.95 -32.71 25.94
C HIS A 433 -2.73 -31.20 25.94
N ASP A 434 -2.57 -30.62 27.13
CA ASP A 434 -2.18 -29.23 27.26
C ASP A 434 -0.83 -29.01 26.60
N GLY A 435 -0.76 -28.13 25.59
CA GLY A 435 0.48 -27.81 24.88
C GLY A 435 1.50 -27.08 25.76
N PRO A 436 2.75 -26.88 25.27
CA PRO A 436 3.86 -26.35 26.06
C PRO A 436 3.61 -24.95 26.60
N TRP A 437 2.80 -24.15 25.92
CA TRP A 437 2.48 -22.76 26.25
C TRP A 437 1.10 -22.58 26.90
N PHE A 438 0.44 -23.67 27.31
CA PHE A 438 -0.87 -23.61 27.94
C PHE A 438 -0.88 -22.64 29.13
N LYS A 439 -1.80 -21.67 29.13
CA LYS A 439 -1.94 -20.58 30.11
C LYS A 439 -0.71 -19.67 30.30
N LYS A 440 0.33 -19.75 29.44
CA LYS A 440 1.59 -19.00 29.60
C LYS A 440 1.70 -17.81 28.66
N ILE A 441 0.64 -17.46 27.90
CA ILE A 441 0.62 -16.35 26.95
C ILE A 441 -0.39 -15.28 27.37
N GLY A 442 -1.61 -15.68 27.71
CA GLY A 442 -2.68 -14.79 28.15
C GLY A 442 -2.72 -14.63 29.68
N VAL A 443 -3.45 -13.60 30.11
CA VAL A 443 -3.72 -13.29 31.53
C VAL A 443 -5.07 -13.83 31.92
N ASN A 444 -5.16 -14.43 33.12
CA ASN A 444 -6.45 -14.69 33.77
C ASN A 444 -6.61 -13.70 34.93
N TYR A 445 -7.43 -12.69 34.74
CA TYR A 445 -7.68 -11.66 35.76
C TYR A 445 -8.44 -12.17 36.99
N ASN A 446 -9.22 -13.23 36.84
CA ASN A 446 -9.99 -13.82 37.96
C ASN A 446 -9.09 -14.55 38.96
N THR A 447 -8.02 -15.23 38.49
CA THR A 447 -7.11 -15.96 39.36
C THR A 447 -5.97 -15.14 39.91
N LYS A 448 -5.64 -14.01 39.29
CA LYS A 448 -4.49 -13.11 39.61
C LYS A 448 -3.13 -13.83 39.68
N LYS A 449 -3.02 -15.02 39.05
CA LYS A 449 -1.76 -15.78 38.99
C LYS A 449 -1.01 -15.43 37.67
N GLU A 450 0.30 -15.14 37.80
CA GLU A 450 1.14 -14.88 36.65
C GLU A 450 1.85 -16.17 36.19
N PHE A 451 1.64 -16.55 34.94
CA PHE A 451 2.22 -17.75 34.34
C PHE A 451 3.12 -17.44 33.12
N ARG A 452 3.27 -16.16 32.73
CA ARG A 452 3.98 -15.71 31.54
C ARG A 452 5.47 -15.45 31.77
N ASN A 453 6.03 -15.85 32.90
CA ASN A 453 7.43 -15.53 33.27
C ASN A 453 8.43 -15.92 32.18
N GLU A 454 8.26 -17.08 31.54
CA GLU A 454 9.17 -17.50 30.46
C GLU A 454 9.01 -16.63 29.21
N LEU A 455 7.80 -16.24 28.85
CA LEU A 455 7.57 -15.31 27.76
C LEU A 455 8.21 -13.95 28.01
N PHE A 456 8.16 -13.45 29.24
CA PHE A 456 8.81 -12.18 29.61
C PHE A 456 10.33 -12.26 29.50
N LYS A 457 10.94 -13.39 29.90
CA LYS A 457 12.37 -13.62 29.71
C LYS A 457 12.77 -13.61 28.21
N ILE A 458 11.93 -14.17 27.34
CA ILE A 458 12.15 -14.12 25.88
C ILE A 458 12.11 -12.66 25.40
N LEU A 459 11.12 -11.88 25.83
CA LEU A 459 11.01 -10.47 25.45
C LEU A 459 12.22 -9.65 25.94
N ASP A 460 12.67 -9.86 27.18
CA ASP A 460 13.85 -9.22 27.74
C ASP A 460 15.11 -9.59 26.94
N TYR A 461 15.24 -10.86 26.55
CA TYR A 461 16.33 -11.33 25.70
C TYR A 461 16.29 -10.66 24.32
N CYS A 462 15.12 -10.63 23.66
CA CYS A 462 14.93 -10.00 22.37
C CYS A 462 15.29 -8.50 22.42
N ASN A 463 14.81 -7.78 23.43
CA ASN A 463 15.13 -6.38 23.63
C ASN A 463 16.63 -6.14 23.78
N LYS A 464 17.32 -6.95 24.61
CA LYS A 464 18.76 -6.86 24.81
C LYS A 464 19.57 -7.12 23.54
N HIS A 465 19.09 -7.97 22.64
CA HIS A 465 19.78 -8.38 21.42
C HIS A 465 19.23 -7.70 20.16
N ASN A 466 18.33 -6.70 20.29
CA ASN A 466 17.66 -6.00 19.20
C ASN A 466 16.96 -6.93 18.21
N ILE A 467 16.30 -7.98 18.71
CA ILE A 467 15.46 -8.88 17.90
C ILE A 467 14.04 -8.34 17.94
N PRO A 468 13.45 -7.95 16.80
CA PRO A 468 12.07 -7.46 16.75
C PRO A 468 11.07 -8.49 17.27
N THR A 469 10.10 -8.01 18.05
CA THR A 469 9.06 -8.86 18.65
C THR A 469 7.68 -8.55 18.05
N VAL A 470 6.97 -9.56 17.64
CA VAL A 470 5.68 -9.49 16.98
C VAL A 470 4.65 -10.31 17.73
N PHE A 471 3.52 -9.70 18.11
CA PHE A 471 2.38 -10.39 18.66
C PHE A 471 1.20 -10.36 17.70
N TRP A 472 0.62 -11.53 17.39
CA TRP A 472 -0.59 -11.60 16.59
C TRP A 472 -1.79 -12.04 17.44
N ASN A 473 -2.71 -11.09 17.68
CA ASN A 473 -3.95 -11.39 18.38
C ASN A 473 -5.03 -11.83 17.39
N LYS A 474 -5.14 -13.13 17.18
CA LYS A 474 -6.15 -13.74 16.31
C LYS A 474 -7.53 -13.92 16.97
N GLU A 475 -7.62 -13.69 18.29
CA GLU A 475 -8.86 -13.77 19.07
C GLU A 475 -9.64 -12.45 19.11
N ASP A 476 -9.10 -11.39 18.50
CA ASP A 476 -9.82 -10.14 18.29
C ASP A 476 -10.94 -10.33 17.23
N PRO A 477 -12.09 -9.64 17.37
CA PRO A 477 -12.51 -8.81 18.51
C PRO A 477 -13.20 -9.59 19.63
N THR A 478 -13.45 -10.90 19.44
CA THR A 478 -14.35 -11.71 20.28
C THR A 478 -13.86 -11.86 21.73
N SER A 479 -12.56 -11.93 21.93
CA SER A 479 -11.93 -12.10 23.24
C SER A 479 -11.25 -10.83 23.77
N PHE A 480 -11.46 -9.67 23.15
CA PHE A 480 -10.78 -8.44 23.52
C PHE A 480 -10.99 -8.05 24.99
N ASN A 481 -12.18 -8.25 25.53
CA ASN A 481 -12.54 -7.92 26.91
C ASN A 481 -12.72 -9.16 27.81
N ASN A 482 -12.22 -10.33 27.38
CA ASN A 482 -12.36 -11.56 28.16
C ASN A 482 -11.57 -11.44 29.47
N GLN A 483 -12.18 -11.85 30.62
CA GLN A 483 -11.56 -11.78 31.94
C GLN A 483 -10.83 -13.08 32.32
N ASP A 484 -11.25 -14.20 31.75
CA ASP A 484 -10.67 -15.51 32.07
C ASP A 484 -9.41 -15.79 31.28
N TYR A 485 -9.30 -15.22 30.06
CA TYR A 485 -8.13 -15.38 29.21
C TYR A 485 -7.96 -14.19 28.26
N ASN A 486 -7.11 -13.25 28.65
CA ASN A 486 -6.92 -11.99 27.96
C ASN A 486 -5.49 -11.86 27.42
N PHE A 487 -5.36 -11.41 26.17
CA PHE A 487 -4.08 -11.28 25.50
C PHE A 487 -3.58 -9.82 25.41
N ILE A 488 -4.39 -8.85 25.76
CA ILE A 488 -4.09 -7.43 25.56
C ILE A 488 -2.83 -7.01 26.34
N ASP A 489 -2.78 -7.33 27.64
CA ASP A 489 -1.61 -6.99 28.48
C ASP A 489 -0.32 -7.63 27.95
N THR A 490 -0.41 -8.80 27.37
CA THR A 490 0.73 -9.46 26.71
C THR A 490 1.11 -8.75 25.43
N ALA A 491 0.14 -8.49 24.55
CA ALA A 491 0.35 -7.83 23.26
C ALA A 491 1.03 -6.48 23.41
N LEU A 492 0.62 -5.68 24.41
CA LEU A 492 1.20 -4.35 24.67
C LEU A 492 2.69 -4.35 25.06
N ARG A 493 3.30 -5.51 25.28
CA ARG A 493 4.73 -5.66 25.61
C ARG A 493 5.61 -5.94 24.42
N PHE A 494 5.01 -6.16 23.24
CA PHE A 494 5.70 -6.43 22.00
C PHE A 494 5.95 -5.14 21.20
N ASP A 495 6.93 -5.15 20.31
CA ASP A 495 7.23 -3.99 19.45
C ASP A 495 6.13 -3.76 18.43
N TYR A 496 5.54 -4.86 17.90
CA TYR A 496 4.50 -4.84 16.87
C TYR A 496 3.34 -5.74 17.29
N ILE A 497 2.11 -5.23 17.09
CA ILE A 497 0.89 -5.99 17.29
C ILE A 497 0.21 -6.17 15.93
N PHE A 498 -0.12 -7.41 15.59
CA PHE A 498 -1.05 -7.73 14.54
C PHE A 498 -2.39 -8.15 15.14
N THR A 499 -3.50 -7.71 14.54
CA THR A 499 -4.87 -8.08 14.94
C THR A 499 -5.63 -8.59 13.73
N THR A 500 -6.49 -9.59 13.92
CA THR A 500 -7.39 -10.06 12.84
C THR A 500 -8.51 -9.07 12.54
N SER A 501 -8.78 -8.13 13.46
CA SER A 501 -9.89 -7.16 13.37
C SER A 501 -9.33 -5.74 13.35
N GLU A 502 -9.41 -5.06 12.22
CA GLU A 502 -8.92 -3.67 12.11
C GLU A 502 -9.63 -2.72 13.07
N GLU A 503 -10.87 -3.01 13.44
CA GLU A 503 -11.66 -2.24 14.41
C GLU A 503 -11.04 -2.27 15.82
N CYS A 504 -10.15 -3.24 16.10
CA CYS A 504 -9.41 -3.31 17.35
C CYS A 504 -8.17 -2.41 17.37
N ILE A 505 -7.69 -1.91 16.25
CA ILE A 505 -6.50 -1.03 16.17
C ILE A 505 -6.68 0.20 17.06
N SER A 506 -7.83 0.87 16.98
CA SER A 506 -8.14 2.05 17.81
C SER A 506 -8.12 1.73 19.30
N LYS A 507 -8.48 0.51 19.69
CA LYS A 507 -8.50 0.06 21.08
C LYS A 507 -7.09 -0.17 21.64
N TYR A 508 -6.13 -0.63 20.82
CA TYR A 508 -4.72 -0.71 21.19
C TYR A 508 -4.09 0.69 21.23
N ASN A 509 -4.40 1.53 20.25
CA ASN A 509 -3.92 2.91 20.20
C ASN A 509 -4.33 3.71 21.44
N SER A 510 -5.58 3.55 21.90
CA SER A 510 -6.07 4.19 23.14
C SER A 510 -5.33 3.73 24.41
N ARG A 511 -4.59 2.61 24.35
CA ARG A 511 -3.74 2.09 25.42
C ARG A 511 -2.26 2.46 25.24
N GLY A 512 -1.95 3.33 24.25
CA GLY A 512 -0.61 3.86 24.02
C GLY A 512 0.28 2.99 23.12
N HIS A 513 -0.28 1.96 22.46
CA HIS A 513 0.47 1.14 21.50
C HIS A 513 0.01 1.45 20.07
N TYR A 514 0.92 2.04 19.27
CA TYR A 514 0.60 2.54 17.93
C TYR A 514 1.12 1.68 16.77
N ASN A 515 2.05 0.74 17.04
CA ASN A 515 2.54 -0.22 16.06
C ASN A 515 1.55 -1.40 15.93
N VAL A 516 0.34 -1.12 15.48
CA VAL A 516 -0.75 -2.09 15.38
C VAL A 516 -1.26 -2.16 13.95
N TYR A 517 -1.32 -3.38 13.40
CA TYR A 517 -1.64 -3.61 11.99
C TYR A 517 -2.67 -4.73 11.84
N PRO A 518 -3.54 -4.69 10.81
CA PRO A 518 -4.40 -5.82 10.53
C PRO A 518 -3.61 -6.94 9.87
N LEU A 519 -3.85 -8.18 10.30
CA LEU A 519 -3.33 -9.38 9.66
C LEU A 519 -4.43 -10.43 9.60
N MET A 520 -4.99 -10.63 8.43
CA MET A 520 -6.01 -11.64 8.17
C MET A 520 -5.43 -13.05 8.20
N PHE A 521 -6.30 -14.03 8.31
CA PHE A 521 -5.93 -15.42 8.08
C PHE A 521 -5.52 -15.65 6.62
N ALA A 522 -4.76 -16.71 6.38
CA ALA A 522 -4.36 -17.14 5.05
C ALA A 522 -4.44 -18.67 4.91
N SER A 523 -4.32 -19.18 3.68
CA SER A 523 -4.19 -20.60 3.39
C SER A 523 -2.79 -20.93 2.91
N ASN A 524 -2.32 -22.14 3.20
CA ASN A 524 -1.07 -22.67 2.65
C ASN A 524 -1.31 -23.22 1.24
N LEU A 525 -0.80 -22.54 0.22
CA LEU A 525 -1.02 -22.92 -1.18
C LEU A 525 -0.35 -24.24 -1.59
N LYS A 526 0.61 -24.76 -0.83
CA LYS A 526 1.15 -26.10 -1.04
C LYS A 526 0.18 -27.19 -0.61
N LEU A 527 -0.64 -26.92 0.40
CA LEU A 527 -1.67 -27.84 0.91
C LEU A 527 -3.01 -27.64 0.19
N PHE A 528 -3.43 -26.39 0.04
CA PHE A 528 -4.69 -26.00 -0.57
C PHE A 528 -4.40 -25.41 -1.96
N ASN A 529 -4.67 -26.14 -3.00
CA ASN A 529 -4.43 -25.79 -4.39
C ASN A 529 -5.41 -26.54 -5.31
N PRO A 530 -5.63 -26.13 -6.56
CA PRO A 530 -6.60 -26.75 -7.46
C PRO A 530 -6.11 -28.04 -8.16
N ILE A 531 -4.91 -28.55 -7.82
CA ILE A 531 -4.30 -29.71 -8.49
C ILE A 531 -5.02 -31.01 -8.07
N HIS A 532 -5.30 -31.91 -9.00
CA HIS A 532 -5.98 -33.20 -8.77
C HIS A 532 -7.46 -33.09 -8.33
N ASN A 533 -8.29 -32.36 -9.08
CA ASN A 533 -9.73 -32.23 -8.85
C ASN A 533 -10.59 -33.23 -9.67
N GLU A 534 -10.03 -34.35 -10.10
CA GLU A 534 -10.65 -35.26 -11.07
C GLU A 534 -11.86 -36.04 -10.51
N THR A 535 -12.04 -36.11 -9.20
CA THR A 535 -13.08 -36.87 -8.52
C THR A 535 -14.21 -36.02 -7.92
N ARG A 536 -14.36 -34.80 -8.40
CA ARG A 536 -15.30 -33.85 -7.83
C ARG A 536 -16.75 -34.24 -8.00
N LYS A 537 -17.53 -34.16 -6.90
CA LYS A 537 -18.97 -34.38 -6.89
C LYS A 537 -19.71 -33.04 -7.00
N ASP A 538 -20.52 -32.92 -8.03
CA ASP A 538 -21.24 -31.68 -8.33
C ASP A 538 -22.39 -31.40 -7.38
N ASP A 539 -22.94 -32.42 -6.76
CA ASP A 539 -24.08 -32.38 -5.84
C ASP A 539 -23.69 -32.40 -4.35
N LEU A 540 -22.41 -32.33 -4.03
CA LEU A 540 -21.90 -32.39 -2.66
C LEU A 540 -21.57 -30.98 -2.11
N ILE A 541 -22.04 -30.70 -0.91
CA ILE A 541 -21.68 -29.54 -0.09
C ILE A 541 -20.99 -30.00 1.18
N VAL A 542 -19.82 -29.46 1.49
CA VAL A 542 -19.05 -29.82 2.70
C VAL A 542 -19.01 -28.67 3.69
N PHE A 543 -19.08 -29.01 4.96
CA PHE A 543 -18.78 -28.13 6.08
C PHE A 543 -17.74 -28.79 6.99
N ALA A 544 -16.62 -28.11 7.28
CA ALA A 544 -15.63 -28.57 8.24
C ALA A 544 -15.53 -27.58 9.41
N GLY A 545 -15.97 -27.95 10.58
CA GLY A 545 -15.98 -27.06 11.74
C GLY A 545 -16.65 -27.67 12.95
N SER A 546 -16.85 -26.87 13.99
CA SER A 546 -17.48 -27.28 15.23
C SER A 546 -18.76 -26.50 15.50
N TRP A 547 -19.64 -27.13 16.22
CA TRP A 547 -20.77 -26.48 16.90
C TRP A 547 -20.24 -25.69 18.09
N TYR A 548 -20.62 -24.43 18.25
CA TYR A 548 -20.24 -23.59 19.38
C TYR A 548 -21.51 -22.99 20.02
N LYS A 549 -22.10 -23.69 20.96
CA LYS A 549 -23.41 -23.34 21.56
C LYS A 549 -23.45 -21.92 22.15
N GLN A 550 -22.32 -21.40 22.60
CA GLN A 550 -22.21 -20.03 23.12
C GLN A 550 -22.36 -18.92 22.06
N PHE A 551 -22.27 -19.25 20.78
CA PHE A 551 -22.50 -18.31 19.65
C PHE A 551 -23.85 -18.65 19.01
N GLU A 552 -24.94 -18.24 19.68
CA GLU A 552 -26.30 -18.58 19.29
C GLU A 552 -26.67 -18.15 17.88
N GLU A 553 -26.36 -16.92 17.52
CA GLU A 553 -26.61 -16.40 16.15
C GLU A 553 -25.92 -17.24 15.08
N ARG A 554 -24.65 -17.61 15.30
CA ARG A 554 -23.92 -18.49 14.39
C ARG A 554 -24.56 -19.88 14.31
N CYS A 555 -25.06 -20.40 15.42
CA CYS A 555 -25.75 -21.69 15.46
C CYS A 555 -27.05 -21.63 14.67
N ASN A 556 -27.82 -20.54 14.77
CA ASN A 556 -29.07 -20.35 14.02
C ASN A 556 -28.78 -20.24 12.50
N VAL A 557 -27.73 -19.54 12.09
CA VAL A 557 -27.30 -19.50 10.69
C VAL A 557 -26.93 -20.91 10.19
N MET A 558 -26.22 -21.70 11.00
CA MET A 558 -25.87 -23.08 10.62
C MET A 558 -27.11 -23.96 10.46
N VAL A 559 -28.12 -23.82 11.32
CA VAL A 559 -29.37 -24.52 11.21
C VAL A 559 -30.10 -24.16 9.93
N ASP A 560 -30.24 -22.86 9.65
CA ASP A 560 -30.91 -22.37 8.43
C ASP A 560 -30.20 -22.89 7.17
N PHE A 561 -28.88 -22.86 7.15
CA PHE A 561 -28.10 -23.30 5.98
C PHE A 561 -28.20 -24.82 5.78
N PHE A 562 -28.04 -25.60 6.83
CA PHE A 562 -28.14 -27.05 6.73
C PHE A 562 -29.56 -27.51 6.35
N ASP A 563 -30.60 -26.88 6.88
CA ASP A 563 -31.99 -27.21 6.55
C ASP A 563 -32.27 -26.86 5.05
N LYS A 564 -31.87 -25.67 4.56
CA LYS A 564 -31.99 -25.29 3.16
C LYS A 564 -31.24 -26.24 2.20
N ILE A 565 -30.08 -26.74 2.60
CA ILE A 565 -29.32 -27.72 1.82
C ILE A 565 -30.06 -29.06 1.77
N LEU A 566 -30.55 -29.54 2.92
CA LEU A 566 -31.28 -30.81 3.02
C LEU A 566 -32.65 -30.79 2.33
N GLU A 567 -33.25 -29.62 2.15
CA GLU A 567 -34.46 -29.40 1.35
C GLU A 567 -34.18 -29.35 -0.16
N SER A 568 -32.90 -29.24 -0.53
CA SER A 568 -32.43 -29.22 -1.93
C SER A 568 -32.04 -30.62 -2.41
N ASN A 569 -31.58 -30.75 -3.66
CA ASN A 569 -31.03 -31.99 -4.22
C ASN A 569 -29.52 -32.19 -3.94
N PHE A 570 -28.99 -31.52 -2.90
CA PHE A 570 -27.59 -31.60 -2.55
C PHE A 570 -27.34 -32.50 -1.34
N ASP A 571 -26.24 -33.26 -1.42
CA ASP A 571 -25.72 -34.01 -0.29
C ASP A 571 -24.95 -33.08 0.66
N LEU A 572 -25.11 -33.26 1.98
CA LEU A 572 -24.39 -32.51 3.00
C LEU A 572 -23.42 -33.46 3.74
N LYS A 573 -22.14 -33.05 3.85
CA LYS A 573 -21.18 -33.68 4.77
C LYS A 573 -20.67 -32.66 5.79
N ILE A 574 -20.77 -32.99 7.08
CA ILE A 574 -20.32 -32.18 8.20
C ILE A 574 -19.13 -32.88 8.84
N TYR A 575 -17.93 -32.36 8.68
CA TYR A 575 -16.72 -32.88 9.36
C TYR A 575 -16.57 -32.15 10.72
N ASP A 576 -16.92 -32.86 11.81
CA ASP A 576 -16.96 -32.26 13.15
C ASP A 576 -15.62 -32.44 13.88
N ARG A 577 -14.94 -31.33 14.20
CA ARG A 577 -13.68 -31.31 14.99
C ARG A 577 -13.85 -31.85 16.40
N ALA A 578 -15.07 -31.84 16.94
CA ALA A 578 -15.41 -32.36 18.26
C ALA A 578 -15.97 -33.79 18.24
N TYR A 579 -15.96 -34.47 17.09
CA TYR A 579 -16.48 -35.83 16.93
C TYR A 579 -15.88 -36.80 17.95
N GLY A 580 -16.74 -37.52 18.67
CA GLY A 580 -16.33 -38.47 19.71
C GLY A 580 -15.82 -37.86 21.02
N LYS A 581 -15.80 -36.51 21.14
CA LYS A 581 -15.46 -35.80 22.38
C LYS A 581 -16.72 -35.46 23.17
N ASN A 582 -16.73 -35.71 24.47
CA ASN A 582 -17.89 -35.45 25.36
C ASN A 582 -17.99 -33.97 25.78
N TRP A 583 -17.91 -33.05 24.81
CA TRP A 583 -18.03 -31.60 25.06
C TRP A 583 -19.47 -31.14 24.83
N SER A 584 -20.26 -31.00 25.91
CA SER A 584 -21.70 -30.70 25.86
C SER A 584 -22.04 -29.39 25.09
N ASN A 585 -21.11 -28.46 25.02
CA ASN A 585 -21.27 -27.18 24.28
C ASN A 585 -20.87 -27.26 22.82
N ARG A 586 -20.41 -28.44 22.33
CA ARG A 586 -19.92 -28.66 20.96
C ARG A 586 -20.69 -29.71 20.16
N ILE A 587 -21.85 -30.12 20.64
CA ILE A 587 -22.66 -31.17 20.04
C ILE A 587 -23.65 -30.56 19.07
N PHE A 588 -23.60 -31.00 17.81
CA PHE A 588 -24.59 -30.65 16.79
C PHE A 588 -26.01 -31.15 17.17
N PRO A 589 -27.07 -30.47 16.68
CA PRO A 589 -28.44 -30.95 16.85
C PRO A 589 -28.63 -32.37 16.30
N ARG A 590 -29.41 -33.19 17.01
CA ARG A 590 -29.61 -34.61 16.68
C ARG A 590 -30.12 -34.86 15.24
N LYS A 591 -30.88 -33.91 14.67
CA LYS A 591 -31.42 -34.04 13.31
C LYS A 591 -30.32 -34.11 12.22
N TYR A 592 -29.07 -33.71 12.52
CA TYR A 592 -27.94 -33.78 11.57
C TYR A 592 -27.03 -34.99 11.79
N THR A 593 -27.34 -35.92 12.74
CA THR A 593 -26.46 -37.04 13.09
C THR A 593 -25.99 -37.88 11.89
N ASN A 594 -26.86 -38.10 10.92
CA ASN A 594 -26.55 -38.91 9.72
C ASN A 594 -25.60 -38.21 8.74
N TYR A 595 -25.36 -36.92 8.90
CA TYR A 595 -24.52 -36.10 8.04
C TYR A 595 -23.18 -35.75 8.67
N ILE A 596 -22.94 -36.21 9.93
CA ILE A 596 -21.75 -35.88 10.71
C ILE A 596 -20.70 -36.96 10.55
N TYR A 597 -19.50 -36.54 10.18
CA TYR A 597 -18.31 -37.36 9.95
C TYR A 597 -17.22 -36.99 10.96
N PRO A 598 -16.27 -37.90 11.25
CA PRO A 598 -15.10 -37.61 12.07
C PRO A 598 -14.26 -36.47 11.53
N ALA A 599 -13.52 -35.81 12.46
CA ALA A 599 -12.53 -34.81 12.08
C ALA A 599 -11.48 -35.36 11.10
N VAL A 600 -11.15 -34.58 10.10
CA VAL A 600 -10.10 -34.91 9.14
C VAL A 600 -8.81 -34.18 9.54
N PRO A 601 -7.63 -34.84 9.49
CA PRO A 601 -6.35 -34.19 9.74
C PRO A 601 -6.13 -33.00 8.79
N PHE A 602 -5.45 -31.95 9.27
CA PHE A 602 -5.26 -30.71 8.51
C PHE A 602 -4.65 -30.93 7.12
N ASN A 603 -3.66 -31.81 7.02
CA ASN A 603 -3.01 -32.15 5.74
C ASN A 603 -3.91 -32.90 4.76
N LYS A 604 -5.05 -33.42 5.21
CA LYS A 604 -6.06 -34.09 4.38
C LYS A 604 -7.28 -33.23 4.07
N MET A 605 -7.36 -32.03 4.67
CA MET A 605 -8.52 -31.14 4.48
C MET A 605 -8.67 -30.68 3.04
N SER A 606 -7.56 -30.48 2.31
CA SER A 606 -7.61 -30.09 0.90
C SER A 606 -8.28 -31.17 0.02
N GLU A 607 -8.12 -32.45 0.35
CA GLU A 607 -8.78 -33.55 -0.35
C GLU A 607 -10.30 -33.47 -0.17
N VAL A 608 -10.75 -33.19 1.06
CA VAL A 608 -12.17 -33.01 1.37
C VAL A 608 -12.77 -31.84 0.59
N TYR A 609 -12.08 -30.72 0.51
CA TYR A 609 -12.55 -29.56 -0.25
C TYR A 609 -12.57 -29.83 -1.75
N LYS A 610 -11.58 -30.52 -2.28
CA LYS A 610 -11.49 -30.89 -3.69
C LYS A 610 -12.54 -31.93 -4.13
N GLU A 611 -12.97 -32.82 -3.22
CA GLU A 611 -14.05 -33.80 -3.50
C GLU A 611 -15.40 -33.10 -3.76
N SER A 612 -15.60 -31.89 -3.25
CA SER A 612 -16.86 -31.18 -3.27
C SER A 612 -16.84 -29.97 -4.18
N LYS A 613 -17.91 -29.73 -4.94
CA LYS A 613 -18.07 -28.50 -5.72
C LYS A 613 -18.27 -27.27 -4.83
N PHE A 614 -18.96 -27.42 -3.70
CA PHE A 614 -19.29 -26.33 -2.81
C PHE A 614 -18.82 -26.58 -1.39
N GLY A 615 -18.40 -25.53 -0.71
CA GLY A 615 -18.01 -25.58 0.71
C GLY A 615 -18.64 -24.44 1.51
N LEU A 616 -19.08 -24.77 2.73
CA LEU A 616 -19.70 -23.81 3.62
C LEU A 616 -18.66 -23.07 4.46
N ASN A 617 -18.72 -21.76 4.41
CA ASN A 617 -17.99 -20.84 5.25
C ASN A 617 -18.94 -20.11 6.19
N ILE A 618 -18.90 -20.39 7.49
CA ILE A 618 -19.78 -19.75 8.48
C ILE A 618 -18.95 -18.84 9.38
N ASN A 619 -19.27 -17.56 9.35
CA ASN A 619 -18.61 -16.52 10.13
C ASN A 619 -19.34 -16.26 11.43
N THR A 620 -18.58 -16.08 12.51
CA THR A 620 -19.09 -15.63 13.81
C THR A 620 -19.13 -14.11 13.89
N VAL A 621 -18.10 -13.46 13.32
CA VAL A 621 -17.99 -12.00 13.20
C VAL A 621 -18.40 -11.64 11.79
N VAL A 622 -19.40 -10.76 11.64
CA VAL A 622 -19.97 -10.37 10.34
C VAL A 622 -19.75 -8.90 10.00
N ASP A 623 -19.49 -8.07 11.01
CA ASP A 623 -19.36 -6.62 10.89
C ASP A 623 -17.92 -6.12 10.71
N SER A 624 -16.93 -7.01 10.77
CA SER A 624 -15.51 -6.68 10.55
C SER A 624 -15.14 -6.75 9.08
N TYR A 625 -14.26 -5.83 8.65
CA TYR A 625 -13.70 -5.83 7.30
C TYR A 625 -12.53 -6.81 7.14
N THR A 626 -11.86 -7.19 8.23
CA THR A 626 -10.67 -8.05 8.17
C THR A 626 -10.81 -9.36 8.95
N MET A 627 -11.78 -9.45 9.90
CA MET A 627 -12.03 -10.67 10.68
C MET A 627 -13.17 -11.48 10.10
N PHE A 628 -12.85 -12.60 9.47
CA PHE A 628 -13.79 -13.62 9.01
C PHE A 628 -13.13 -15.01 9.03
N ALA A 629 -13.91 -16.06 8.80
CA ALA A 629 -13.42 -17.42 8.95
C ALA A 629 -12.33 -17.76 7.90
N ARG A 630 -11.18 -18.27 8.36
CA ARG A 630 -10.05 -18.70 7.52
C ARG A 630 -10.43 -19.65 6.38
N ARG A 631 -11.46 -20.46 6.60
CA ARG A 631 -11.92 -21.50 5.66
C ARG A 631 -12.19 -20.96 4.25
N ILE A 632 -12.60 -19.70 4.11
CA ILE A 632 -12.84 -19.11 2.79
C ILE A 632 -11.59 -19.17 1.91
N PHE A 633 -10.40 -18.88 2.47
CA PHE A 633 -9.15 -18.96 1.73
C PHE A 633 -8.78 -20.38 1.36
N GLU A 634 -9.02 -21.34 2.27
CA GLU A 634 -8.74 -22.76 2.02
C GLU A 634 -9.65 -23.33 0.93
N LEU A 635 -10.95 -23.00 0.96
CA LEU A 635 -11.92 -23.41 -0.07
C LEU A 635 -11.58 -22.81 -1.44
N MET A 636 -11.38 -21.50 -1.51
CA MET A 636 -11.05 -20.84 -2.77
C MET A 636 -9.72 -21.32 -3.35
N SER A 637 -8.70 -21.50 -2.52
CA SER A 637 -7.41 -22.04 -2.96
C SER A 637 -7.54 -23.48 -3.48
N SER A 638 -8.51 -24.25 -2.98
CA SER A 638 -8.82 -25.62 -3.46
C SER A 638 -9.75 -25.62 -4.70
N ASN A 639 -10.06 -24.43 -5.26
CA ASN A 639 -11.04 -24.25 -6.35
C ASN A 639 -12.44 -24.77 -5.99
N THR A 640 -12.85 -24.65 -4.73
CA THR A 640 -14.18 -25.02 -4.24
C THR A 640 -15.04 -23.78 -4.11
N PHE A 641 -16.24 -23.77 -4.71
CA PHE A 641 -17.15 -22.64 -4.62
C PHE A 641 -17.60 -22.43 -3.18
N VAL A 642 -17.60 -21.16 -2.74
CA VAL A 642 -17.91 -20.82 -1.35
C VAL A 642 -19.35 -20.40 -1.20
N ILE A 643 -20.06 -21.07 -0.29
CA ILE A 643 -21.37 -20.65 0.23
C ILE A 643 -21.13 -20.09 1.62
N SER A 644 -21.55 -18.86 1.91
CA SER A 644 -21.29 -18.19 3.18
C SER A 644 -22.51 -17.41 3.69
N ASN A 645 -22.56 -17.15 4.98
CA ASN A 645 -23.36 -16.05 5.49
C ASN A 645 -22.68 -14.73 5.15
N PHE A 646 -23.48 -13.68 5.01
CA PHE A 646 -22.96 -12.35 4.70
C PHE A 646 -21.94 -11.92 5.78
N SER A 647 -20.82 -11.32 5.35
CA SER A 647 -19.85 -10.66 6.19
C SER A 647 -19.29 -9.48 5.40
N LYS A 648 -19.12 -8.31 6.03
CA LYS A 648 -18.60 -7.10 5.39
C LYS A 648 -17.26 -7.35 4.69
N GLY A 649 -16.30 -7.95 5.39
CA GLY A 649 -14.97 -8.21 4.84
C GLY A 649 -14.99 -9.20 3.68
N ILE A 650 -15.80 -10.26 3.76
CA ILE A 650 -15.95 -11.20 2.64
C ILE A 650 -16.58 -10.52 1.44
N TYR A 651 -17.63 -9.72 1.66
CA TYR A 651 -18.29 -9.02 0.57
C TYR A 651 -17.37 -7.99 -0.08
N ASP A 652 -16.59 -7.27 0.70
CA ASP A 652 -15.66 -6.26 0.20
C ASP A 652 -14.56 -6.87 -0.67
N ILE A 653 -13.96 -7.98 -0.21
CA ILE A 653 -12.82 -8.62 -0.89
C ILE A 653 -13.29 -9.49 -2.08
N PHE A 654 -14.31 -10.31 -1.89
CA PHE A 654 -14.69 -11.37 -2.85
C PHE A 654 -15.95 -11.06 -3.66
N LYS A 655 -16.76 -10.09 -3.23
CA LYS A 655 -17.98 -9.61 -3.94
C LYS A 655 -18.86 -10.79 -4.42
N ASN A 656 -19.06 -10.87 -5.73
CA ASN A 656 -19.91 -11.88 -6.37
C ASN A 656 -19.24 -13.26 -6.54
N ASN A 657 -18.00 -13.44 -6.04
CA ASN A 657 -17.33 -14.75 -6.08
C ASN A 657 -17.71 -15.65 -4.89
N VAL A 658 -18.64 -15.20 -4.03
CA VAL A 658 -19.18 -15.95 -2.91
C VAL A 658 -20.70 -15.96 -2.99
N ILE A 659 -21.29 -17.11 -2.71
CA ILE A 659 -22.74 -17.28 -2.66
C ILE A 659 -23.19 -16.95 -1.24
N TYR A 660 -24.01 -15.91 -1.08
CA TYR A 660 -24.54 -15.51 0.25
C TYR A 660 -25.92 -16.14 0.48
N LEU A 661 -25.96 -17.27 1.19
CA LEU A 661 -27.18 -18.06 1.35
C LEU A 661 -28.23 -17.38 2.24
N ASP A 662 -27.83 -16.51 3.14
CA ASP A 662 -28.74 -15.65 3.94
C ASP A 662 -29.47 -14.57 3.11
N LYS A 663 -29.03 -14.34 1.87
CA LYS A 663 -29.69 -13.45 0.91
C LYS A 663 -30.62 -14.19 -0.07
N LEU A 664 -30.71 -15.52 0.05
CA LEU A 664 -31.50 -16.38 -0.83
C LEU A 664 -32.59 -17.09 -0.02
N ASP A 665 -33.83 -17.08 -0.52
CA ASP A 665 -34.95 -17.81 0.10
C ASP A 665 -34.79 -19.33 -0.05
N LYS A 666 -34.23 -19.78 -1.18
CA LYS A 666 -33.91 -21.18 -1.48
C LYS A 666 -32.59 -21.28 -2.23
N LEU A 667 -31.91 -22.41 -2.03
CA LEU A 667 -30.73 -22.75 -2.82
C LEU A 667 -31.20 -23.24 -4.21
N ASP A 668 -31.29 -22.36 -5.19
CA ASP A 668 -31.67 -22.68 -6.56
C ASP A 668 -30.43 -22.62 -7.46
N PHE A 669 -29.97 -23.80 -7.88
CA PHE A 669 -28.78 -23.95 -8.72
C PHE A 669 -28.96 -23.68 -10.19
N ASN A 670 -30.20 -23.50 -10.67
CA ASN A 670 -30.45 -23.08 -12.05
C ASN A 670 -30.09 -21.60 -12.28
N ASN A 671 -29.88 -20.84 -11.18
CA ASN A 671 -29.50 -19.43 -11.17
C ASN A 671 -28.07 -19.19 -10.68
N LEU A 672 -27.29 -20.23 -10.41
CA LEU A 672 -25.90 -20.21 -9.98
C LEU A 672 -24.99 -20.84 -11.05
#